data_d06f10589fa9563406b610696a8de4a7
#
_entry.id   d06f10589fa9563406b610696a8de4a7
#
_cell.length_a   1.000
_cell.length_b   1.000
_cell.length_c   1.000
_cell.angle_alpha   90.00
_cell.angle_beta   90.00
_cell.angle_gamma   90.00
#
_symmetry.space_group_name_H-M   'P 1'
#
loop_
_entity.id
_entity.type
_entity.pdbx_description
1 polymer ?
#
loop_
_entity_poly.entity_id
_entity_poly.type
_entity_poly.pdbx_seq_one_letter_code
_entity_poly.pdbx_strand_id
1 'polypeptide(L)'
;MKSKIFFLSLLTGLLSVFTGCDFLDIVPDNTVQVGSLFENRDKALSALSTCYRYMPQHEKLHESMSLAGDEWLGRLDADHGESRGLQRGMQLMRGWNNSSDPILNYWGGGGGASSLYQGIRICNVFFENIDNVPDLTAAEKADWIAQVKVLKAYYHYYLIRLYGPIVIADKNLEAFSPVEEVRQERQTVDSCFNYVINSIDEVLYDENGNPRTELTVERESAYLGQIDQINARAIKAQVLLTRASPLFNGNSEYFSNFRNKEGETYFPMTPDPEKWKDALDGIEEAISYAETRGKKLYTFEGQPKFWDVENFEESEIIQYAYNKRFTIVDGWNDELLWGYSGLDYEGQGGFAHATNMRSVADPTQAGYAWQWLGADYRMDELFHTKNGVPIEEDKTYDYTNRLQITEIPDDNYHKGYMQVGEKTIRLHLNREPRFYAWMVVDRSIWRTHDLANDVKMRYNEFPGGRGSQHTTDFYWTGIGVKKMVHPESGTGHWARVVKFPYPILRLSDLYLMYAEAYNEYHGPGQPAYEYLNRVRATGGLQPIEAVWSNNDIVKTPGKHLTKEGLRDIIHRERMIELSFEGHRYFDILRWKEADRYFLSPVRGFNTTGVDPEQFYVLMTLQPRRWQTPRDYLMPLPLHDINRNPNLVQNPGW
;
A
#
# COMPACT_ATOMS: atom_id res chain seq x y z
N MET A 1 -85.77 28.05 -13.68
CA MET A 1 -84.73 28.37 -12.72
C MET A 1 -83.70 27.26 -12.56
N LYS A 2 -84.00 25.98 -12.71
CA LYS A 2 -82.99 24.85 -12.52
C LYS A 2 -81.91 24.74 -13.61
N SER A 3 -82.16 25.23 -14.84
CA SER A 3 -81.20 25.18 -15.95
C SER A 3 -80.07 26.24 -15.85
N LYS A 4 -80.32 27.40 -15.25
CA LYS A 4 -79.32 28.48 -15.11
C LYS A 4 -78.36 28.24 -13.97
N ILE A 5 -78.75 27.47 -12.94
CA ILE A 5 -77.84 27.08 -11.81
C ILE A 5 -76.84 25.99 -12.24
N PHE A 6 -77.23 25.10 -13.14
CA PHE A 6 -76.37 24.07 -13.66
C PHE A 6 -75.28 24.62 -14.58
N PHE A 7 -75.51 25.66 -15.33
CA PHE A 7 -74.52 26.33 -16.18
C PHE A 7 -73.55 27.21 -15.37
N LEU A 8 -74.01 27.78 -14.26
CA LEU A 8 -73.14 28.59 -13.41
C LEU A 8 -72.22 27.73 -12.54
N SER A 9 -72.65 26.56 -12.13
CA SER A 9 -71.81 25.58 -11.41
C SER A 9 -70.78 24.86 -12.31
N LEU A 10 -71.13 24.73 -13.63
CA LEU A 10 -70.20 24.18 -14.62
C LEU A 10 -69.08 25.19 -14.99
N LEU A 11 -69.43 26.50 -15.03
CA LEU A 11 -68.50 27.57 -15.36
C LEU A 11 -67.54 27.87 -14.17
N THR A 12 -67.99 27.73 -12.92
CA THR A 12 -67.18 27.85 -11.73
C THR A 12 -66.27 26.64 -11.56
N GLY A 13 -66.66 25.43 -11.99
CA GLY A 13 -65.83 24.23 -11.98
C GLY A 13 -64.71 24.25 -13.04
N LEU A 14 -64.91 24.92 -14.19
CA LEU A 14 -63.88 25.08 -15.23
C LEU A 14 -62.86 26.17 -14.93
N LEU A 15 -63.19 27.17 -14.09
CA LEU A 15 -62.22 28.22 -13.68
C LEU A 15 -61.27 27.79 -12.55
N SER A 16 -61.60 26.71 -11.87
CA SER A 16 -60.70 26.16 -10.78
C SER A 16 -59.62 25.18 -11.26
N VAL A 17 -59.55 24.90 -12.56
CA VAL A 17 -58.57 23.96 -13.12
C VAL A 17 -57.26 24.66 -13.59
N PHE A 18 -57.24 26.01 -13.60
CA PHE A 18 -56.06 26.77 -14.08
C PHE A 18 -55.24 27.47 -13.00
N THR A 19 -55.43 27.16 -11.71
CA THR A 19 -54.57 27.69 -10.64
C THR A 19 -53.84 26.59 -9.88
N GLY A 20 -53.24 25.71 -10.61
CA GLY A 20 -52.45 24.64 -9.97
C GLY A 20 -51.30 24.25 -10.85
N CYS A 21 -50.19 24.91 -10.70
CA CYS A 21 -48.85 24.33 -11.03
C CYS A 21 -47.72 25.32 -10.76
N ASP A 22 -47.79 26.08 -9.65
CA ASP A 22 -46.59 26.74 -9.14
C ASP A 22 -45.99 25.98 -7.92
N PHE A 23 -46.53 24.79 -7.63
CA PHE A 23 -46.11 24.00 -6.47
C PHE A 23 -45.05 22.93 -6.81
N LEU A 24 -44.67 22.80 -8.08
CA LEU A 24 -43.67 21.82 -8.52
C LEU A 24 -42.28 22.41 -8.79
N ASP A 25 -42.12 23.72 -8.60
CA ASP A 25 -40.85 24.42 -8.76
C ASP A 25 -40.21 24.83 -7.41
N ILE A 26 -40.64 24.21 -6.31
CA ILE A 26 -39.86 24.28 -5.08
C ILE A 26 -38.74 23.26 -5.24
N VAL A 27 -37.64 23.67 -5.87
CA VAL A 27 -36.34 23.07 -5.66
C VAL A 27 -36.13 23.11 -4.15
N PRO A 28 -35.95 21.97 -3.46
CA PRO A 28 -35.68 21.99 -2.03
C PRO A 28 -34.50 22.95 -1.76
N ASP A 29 -34.72 23.95 -0.92
CA ASP A 29 -33.75 24.98 -0.54
C ASP A 29 -32.46 24.40 0.08
N ASN A 30 -32.41 23.08 0.24
CA ASN A 30 -31.33 22.30 0.80
C ASN A 30 -30.50 21.50 -0.23
N THR A 31 -30.72 21.63 -1.52
CA THR A 31 -29.78 21.10 -2.52
C THR A 31 -28.59 22.06 -2.60
N VAL A 32 -27.48 21.67 -1.95
CA VAL A 32 -26.19 22.40 -2.07
C VAL A 32 -25.86 22.50 -3.56
N GLN A 33 -26.05 23.69 -4.14
CA GLN A 33 -25.64 23.96 -5.52
C GLN A 33 -24.11 23.93 -5.57
N VAL A 34 -23.53 23.32 -6.60
CA VAL A 34 -22.05 23.21 -6.75
C VAL A 34 -21.37 24.59 -6.60
N GLY A 35 -21.98 25.66 -7.13
CA GLY A 35 -21.49 27.05 -6.99
C GLY A 35 -21.36 27.52 -5.54
N SER A 36 -22.18 27.03 -4.61
CA SER A 36 -22.10 27.41 -3.21
C SER A 36 -20.83 26.84 -2.50
N LEU A 37 -20.19 25.84 -3.06
CA LEU A 37 -18.91 25.29 -2.56
C LEU A 37 -17.71 26.19 -2.91
N PHE A 38 -17.89 27.20 -3.77
CA PHE A 38 -16.83 28.10 -4.25
C PHE A 38 -17.14 29.57 -3.98
N GLU A 39 -18.06 29.87 -3.04
CA GLU A 39 -18.43 31.26 -2.67
C GLU A 39 -17.33 32.00 -1.92
N ASN A 40 -16.45 31.32 -1.24
CA ASN A 40 -15.34 31.87 -0.50
C ASN A 40 -14.21 30.86 -0.30
N ARG A 41 -13.05 31.35 0.21
CA ARG A 41 -11.85 30.57 0.43
C ARG A 41 -12.07 29.32 1.30
N ASP A 42 -12.81 29.44 2.41
CA ASP A 42 -12.99 28.33 3.35
C ASP A 42 -13.83 27.20 2.74
N LYS A 43 -14.85 27.55 1.96
CA LYS A 43 -15.65 26.58 1.20
C LYS A 43 -14.80 25.92 0.10
N ALA A 44 -13.98 26.71 -0.62
CA ALA A 44 -13.07 26.17 -1.63
C ALA A 44 -11.99 25.26 -1.02
N LEU A 45 -11.50 25.54 0.21
CA LEU A 45 -10.61 24.64 0.96
C LEU A 45 -11.33 23.32 1.30
N SER A 46 -12.60 23.35 1.64
CA SER A 46 -13.40 22.16 1.85
C SER A 46 -13.59 21.36 0.56
N ALA A 47 -13.73 22.04 -0.59
CA ALA A 47 -13.79 21.40 -1.92
C ALA A 47 -12.44 20.74 -2.27
N LEU A 48 -11.31 21.42 -2.00
CA LEU A 48 -9.96 20.82 -2.13
C LEU A 48 -9.85 19.56 -1.28
N SER A 49 -10.25 19.61 -0.02
CA SER A 49 -10.23 18.45 0.89
C SER A 49 -11.11 17.31 0.37
N THR A 50 -12.23 17.64 -0.31
CA THR A 50 -13.10 16.64 -0.93
C THR A 50 -12.41 15.92 -2.10
N CYS A 51 -11.51 16.59 -2.84
CA CYS A 51 -10.69 15.94 -3.86
C CYS A 51 -9.82 14.82 -3.25
N TYR A 52 -9.23 15.05 -2.09
CA TYR A 52 -8.40 14.04 -1.39
C TYR A 52 -9.19 12.88 -0.79
N ARG A 53 -10.48 13.03 -0.56
CA ARG A 53 -11.33 12.00 0.07
C ARG A 53 -11.37 10.67 -0.70
N TYR A 54 -11.10 10.69 -1.99
CA TYR A 54 -11.12 9.51 -2.86
C TYR A 54 -9.76 8.80 -2.95
N MET A 55 -8.74 9.29 -2.25
CA MET A 55 -7.46 8.57 -2.17
C MET A 55 -7.67 7.14 -1.66
N PRO A 56 -7.01 6.15 -2.28
CA PRO A 56 -7.00 4.79 -1.77
C PRO A 56 -6.52 4.76 -0.32
N GLN A 57 -7.35 4.23 0.56
CA GLN A 57 -7.10 4.26 2.01
C GLN A 57 -6.32 3.01 2.41
N HIS A 58 -5.01 3.05 2.25
CA HIS A 58 -4.11 1.92 2.49
C HIS A 58 -4.10 1.46 3.95
N GLU A 59 -4.42 2.33 4.89
CA GLU A 59 -4.49 2.06 6.32
C GLU A 59 -5.77 1.36 6.77
N LYS A 60 -6.81 1.34 5.94
CA LYS A 60 -8.07 0.66 6.26
C LYS A 60 -8.02 -0.80 5.83
N LEU A 61 -8.10 -1.69 6.79
CA LEU A 61 -8.03 -3.14 6.54
C LEU A 61 -9.12 -3.64 5.58
N HIS A 62 -10.34 -3.08 5.68
CA HIS A 62 -11.48 -3.54 4.87
C HIS A 62 -11.47 -3.05 3.42
N GLU A 63 -10.82 -1.93 3.17
CA GLU A 63 -10.93 -1.15 1.94
C GLU A 63 -9.61 -1.04 1.17
N SER A 64 -8.58 -1.78 1.60
CA SER A 64 -7.21 -1.58 1.15
C SER A 64 -6.66 -2.72 0.31
N MET A 65 -5.94 -2.36 -0.75
CA MET A 65 -5.07 -3.27 -1.48
C MET A 65 -3.81 -3.68 -0.69
N SER A 66 -3.53 -3.05 0.46
CA SER A 66 -2.38 -3.41 1.30
C SER A 66 -2.46 -4.85 1.82
N LEU A 67 -3.68 -5.41 1.93
CA LEU A 67 -3.89 -6.81 2.31
C LEU A 67 -4.02 -7.76 1.11
N ALA A 68 -3.92 -7.24 -0.11
CA ALA A 68 -3.80 -8.10 -1.29
C ALA A 68 -2.38 -8.68 -1.36
N GLY A 69 -2.27 -9.94 -1.68
CA GLY A 69 -0.96 -10.58 -1.76
C GLY A 69 -0.73 -11.61 -0.68
N ASP A 70 0.55 -11.83 -0.33
CA ASP A 70 0.99 -12.94 0.50
C ASP A 70 1.76 -12.53 1.76
N GLU A 71 1.76 -11.23 2.10
CA GLU A 71 2.44 -10.71 3.30
C GLU A 71 1.57 -10.86 4.53
N TRP A 72 0.40 -10.23 4.49
CA TRP A 72 -0.53 -10.18 5.58
C TRP A 72 -1.48 -11.38 5.56
N LEU A 73 -1.73 -11.94 6.73
CA LEU A 73 -2.68 -13.02 6.88
C LEU A 73 -3.51 -12.86 8.15
N GLY A 74 -4.82 -12.84 7.97
CA GLY A 74 -5.79 -12.99 9.03
C GLY A 74 -6.44 -14.37 8.99
N ARG A 75 -7.14 -14.71 10.06
CA ARG A 75 -7.93 -15.93 10.15
C ARG A 75 -9.08 -15.89 9.14
N LEU A 76 -9.26 -16.97 8.40
CA LEU A 76 -10.10 -17.01 7.21
C LEU A 76 -11.27 -18.00 7.34
N ASP A 77 -11.58 -18.46 8.55
CA ASP A 77 -12.72 -19.35 8.78
C ASP A 77 -14.05 -18.57 8.84
N ALA A 78 -15.08 -19.17 8.27
CA ALA A 78 -16.39 -18.55 8.08
C ALA A 78 -17.17 -18.29 9.40
N ASP A 79 -16.72 -18.86 10.52
CA ASP A 79 -17.48 -18.86 11.77
C ASP A 79 -17.38 -17.53 12.56
N HIS A 80 -16.53 -16.58 12.16
CA HIS A 80 -16.27 -15.37 12.91
C HIS A 80 -16.75 -14.07 12.26
N GLY A 81 -17.62 -14.16 11.25
CA GLY A 81 -18.24 -13.02 10.57
C GLY A 81 -17.28 -12.18 9.74
N GLU A 82 -17.82 -11.27 8.94
CA GLU A 82 -17.07 -10.40 8.02
C GLU A 82 -16.02 -9.50 8.71
N SER A 83 -16.10 -9.34 10.04
CA SER A 83 -15.34 -8.33 10.75
C SER A 83 -13.88 -8.69 11.06
N ARG A 84 -13.48 -9.96 11.02
CA ARG A 84 -12.14 -10.37 11.50
C ARG A 84 -11.31 -11.20 10.51
N GLY A 85 -11.92 -11.89 9.57
CA GLY A 85 -11.20 -12.89 8.77
C GLY A 85 -11.24 -12.69 7.28
N LEU A 86 -12.18 -11.93 6.75
CA LEU A 86 -12.42 -11.82 5.32
C LEU A 86 -12.20 -10.40 4.81
N GLN A 87 -11.01 -9.85 5.10
CA GLN A 87 -10.62 -8.57 4.53
C GLN A 87 -10.64 -8.66 3.00
N ARG A 88 -11.18 -7.65 2.34
CA ARG A 88 -11.42 -7.67 0.88
C ARG A 88 -10.15 -7.98 0.08
N GLY A 89 -9.01 -7.38 0.43
CA GLY A 89 -7.73 -7.67 -0.23
C GLY A 89 -7.33 -9.16 -0.14
N MET A 90 -7.51 -9.81 1.01
CA MET A 90 -7.18 -11.23 1.19
C MET A 90 -8.08 -12.16 0.37
N GLN A 91 -9.30 -11.75 0.06
CA GLN A 91 -10.23 -12.54 -0.77
C GLN A 91 -9.72 -12.69 -2.21
N LEU A 92 -8.90 -11.75 -2.71
CA LEU A 92 -8.27 -11.84 -4.03
C LEU A 92 -7.41 -13.11 -4.15
N MET A 93 -6.63 -13.42 -3.12
CA MET A 93 -5.77 -14.62 -3.10
C MET A 93 -6.54 -15.94 -2.98
N ARG A 94 -7.85 -15.88 -2.80
CA ARG A 94 -8.76 -17.04 -2.82
C ARG A 94 -9.40 -17.28 -4.18
N GLY A 95 -9.20 -16.36 -5.12
CA GLY A 95 -9.85 -16.38 -6.43
C GLY A 95 -11.36 -16.13 -6.34
N TRP A 96 -11.80 -15.30 -5.36
CA TRP A 96 -13.21 -14.96 -5.16
C TRP A 96 -13.65 -13.75 -5.96
N ASN A 97 -12.70 -13.03 -6.58
CA ASN A 97 -13.02 -11.90 -7.41
C ASN A 97 -13.84 -12.30 -8.63
N ASN A 98 -14.79 -11.47 -9.04
CA ASN A 98 -15.64 -11.69 -10.20
C ASN A 98 -16.14 -10.36 -10.78
N SER A 99 -16.59 -10.38 -12.03
CA SER A 99 -17.06 -9.16 -12.73
C SER A 99 -18.47 -8.71 -12.35
N SER A 100 -19.28 -9.58 -11.75
CA SER A 100 -20.64 -9.21 -11.33
C SER A 100 -20.66 -8.41 -10.04
N ASP A 101 -19.74 -8.72 -9.12
CA ASP A 101 -19.52 -8.01 -7.85
C ASP A 101 -18.02 -7.97 -7.55
N PRO A 102 -17.27 -7.05 -8.18
CA PRO A 102 -15.83 -7.00 -8.02
C PRO A 102 -15.41 -6.64 -6.59
N ILE A 103 -14.43 -7.37 -6.08
CA ILE A 103 -13.78 -7.06 -4.81
C ILE A 103 -12.92 -5.81 -5.00
N LEU A 104 -13.01 -4.85 -4.07
CA LEU A 104 -12.27 -3.58 -4.12
C LEU A 104 -12.47 -2.85 -5.47
N ASN A 105 -13.73 -2.59 -5.80
CA ASN A 105 -14.10 -1.96 -7.06
C ASN A 105 -13.72 -0.47 -7.10
N TYR A 106 -12.47 -0.17 -7.38
CA TYR A 106 -12.00 1.22 -7.57
C TYR A 106 -12.51 1.87 -8.86
N TRP A 107 -13.03 1.07 -9.81
CA TRP A 107 -13.62 1.59 -11.04
C TRP A 107 -14.96 2.29 -10.79
N GLY A 108 -15.96 1.54 -10.38
CA GLY A 108 -17.34 2.03 -10.19
C GLY A 108 -17.69 2.38 -8.74
N GLY A 109 -16.86 1.98 -7.79
CA GLY A 109 -17.16 2.02 -6.36
C GLY A 109 -17.87 0.74 -5.90
N GLY A 110 -17.73 0.43 -4.61
CA GLY A 110 -18.29 -0.78 -4.00
C GLY A 110 -17.25 -1.88 -3.74
N GLY A 111 -17.69 -2.99 -3.20
CA GLY A 111 -16.80 -4.09 -2.83
C GLY A 111 -15.72 -3.71 -1.79
N GLY A 112 -15.91 -2.60 -1.04
CA GLY A 112 -14.96 -2.07 -0.08
C GLY A 112 -14.06 -0.95 -0.62
N ALA A 113 -14.30 -0.41 -1.81
CA ALA A 113 -13.50 0.67 -2.38
C ALA A 113 -14.35 1.87 -2.82
N SER A 114 -13.77 3.07 -2.77
CA SER A 114 -14.34 4.29 -3.35
C SER A 114 -14.06 4.34 -4.84
N SER A 115 -15.01 4.83 -5.64
CA SER A 115 -14.82 5.02 -7.07
C SER A 115 -13.78 6.11 -7.35
N LEU A 116 -12.68 5.77 -8.03
CA LEU A 116 -11.69 6.75 -8.46
C LEU A 116 -12.21 7.64 -9.59
N TYR A 117 -13.11 7.16 -10.43
CA TYR A 117 -13.78 8.02 -11.43
C TYR A 117 -14.66 9.08 -10.80
N GLN A 118 -15.30 8.79 -9.64
CA GLN A 118 -15.96 9.85 -8.88
C GLN A 118 -14.95 10.86 -8.34
N GLY A 119 -13.80 10.40 -7.83
CA GLY A 119 -12.70 11.28 -7.41
C GLY A 119 -12.20 12.17 -8.55
N ILE A 120 -11.97 11.61 -9.74
CA ILE A 120 -11.57 12.33 -10.95
C ILE A 120 -12.65 13.38 -11.34
N ARG A 121 -13.93 12.99 -11.29
CA ARG A 121 -15.03 13.94 -11.53
C ARG A 121 -15.01 15.11 -10.56
N ILE A 122 -14.79 14.87 -9.27
CA ILE A 122 -14.70 15.93 -8.25
C ILE A 122 -13.51 16.85 -8.51
N CYS A 123 -12.35 16.31 -8.94
CA CYS A 123 -11.21 17.11 -9.37
C CYS A 123 -11.60 18.01 -10.57
N ASN A 124 -12.34 17.49 -11.54
CA ASN A 124 -12.80 18.29 -12.69
C ASN A 124 -13.79 19.39 -12.24
N VAL A 125 -14.73 19.09 -11.35
CA VAL A 125 -15.63 20.09 -10.75
C VAL A 125 -14.83 21.20 -10.04
N PHE A 126 -13.73 20.83 -9.35
CA PHE A 126 -12.85 21.81 -8.72
C PHE A 126 -12.24 22.75 -9.76
N PHE A 127 -11.70 22.25 -10.87
CA PHE A 127 -11.14 23.08 -11.94
C PHE A 127 -12.18 23.99 -12.60
N GLU A 128 -13.40 23.51 -12.80
CA GLU A 128 -14.49 24.27 -13.42
C GLU A 128 -14.94 25.47 -12.58
N ASN A 129 -14.68 25.48 -11.26
CA ASN A 129 -15.28 26.43 -10.34
C ASN A 129 -14.26 27.28 -9.54
N ILE A 130 -13.00 26.87 -9.43
CA ILE A 130 -12.01 27.54 -8.55
C ILE A 130 -11.76 29.01 -8.95
N ASP A 131 -11.96 29.36 -10.21
CA ASP A 131 -11.80 30.74 -10.69
C ASP A 131 -12.88 31.68 -10.16
N ASN A 132 -14.00 31.15 -9.70
CA ASN A 132 -15.11 31.94 -9.17
C ASN A 132 -14.92 32.35 -7.70
N VAL A 133 -13.89 31.88 -7.00
CA VAL A 133 -13.64 32.18 -5.58
C VAL A 133 -13.06 33.60 -5.44
N PRO A 134 -13.78 34.54 -4.81
CA PRO A 134 -13.42 35.96 -4.87
C PRO A 134 -12.28 36.36 -3.92
N ASP A 135 -12.09 35.63 -2.82
CA ASP A 135 -11.16 35.95 -1.72
C ASP A 135 -9.95 35.03 -1.67
N LEU A 136 -9.70 34.24 -2.73
CA LEU A 136 -8.53 33.41 -2.89
C LEU A 136 -7.40 34.16 -3.58
N THR A 137 -6.20 34.16 -3.00
CA THR A 137 -5.04 34.79 -3.63
C THR A 137 -4.62 34.01 -4.90
N ALA A 138 -3.98 34.70 -5.85
CA ALA A 138 -3.51 34.08 -7.08
C ALA A 138 -2.52 32.94 -6.80
N ALA A 139 -1.65 33.09 -5.78
CA ALA A 139 -0.68 32.07 -5.40
C ALA A 139 -1.36 30.83 -4.80
N GLU A 140 -2.32 30.99 -3.89
CA GLU A 140 -3.09 29.87 -3.32
C GLU A 140 -3.88 29.14 -4.40
N LYS A 141 -4.53 29.90 -5.31
CA LYS A 141 -5.25 29.32 -6.44
C LYS A 141 -4.35 28.45 -7.31
N ALA A 142 -3.17 28.97 -7.68
CA ALA A 142 -2.22 28.25 -8.50
C ALA A 142 -1.70 26.97 -7.81
N ASP A 143 -1.38 27.06 -6.51
CA ASP A 143 -0.96 25.90 -5.72
C ASP A 143 -2.07 24.84 -5.61
N TRP A 144 -3.30 25.24 -5.35
CA TRP A 144 -4.43 24.31 -5.23
C TRP A 144 -4.77 23.62 -6.55
N ILE A 145 -4.72 24.34 -7.67
CA ILE A 145 -4.89 23.77 -9.01
C ILE A 145 -3.78 22.74 -9.27
N ALA A 146 -2.52 23.09 -8.95
CA ALA A 146 -1.39 22.18 -9.12
C ALA A 146 -1.54 20.90 -8.30
N GLN A 147 -1.93 21.02 -7.01
CA GLN A 147 -2.23 19.87 -6.15
C GLN A 147 -3.28 18.93 -6.77
N VAL A 148 -4.44 19.50 -7.15
CA VAL A 148 -5.56 18.72 -7.68
C VAL A 148 -5.19 18.06 -9.01
N LYS A 149 -4.34 18.69 -9.81
CA LYS A 149 -3.86 18.12 -11.08
C LYS A 149 -3.01 16.87 -10.86
N VAL A 150 -2.04 16.93 -9.92
CA VAL A 150 -1.24 15.76 -9.55
C VAL A 150 -2.10 14.67 -8.90
N LEU A 151 -3.04 15.03 -8.03
CA LEU A 151 -3.95 14.09 -7.39
C LEU A 151 -4.84 13.37 -8.41
N LYS A 152 -5.40 14.10 -9.38
CA LYS A 152 -6.17 13.53 -10.50
C LYS A 152 -5.32 12.57 -11.34
N ALA A 153 -4.07 12.93 -11.62
CA ALA A 153 -3.11 12.07 -12.32
C ALA A 153 -2.84 10.79 -11.50
N TYR A 154 -2.67 10.90 -10.19
CA TYR A 154 -2.50 9.75 -9.30
C TYR A 154 -3.72 8.81 -9.30
N TYR A 155 -4.94 9.33 -9.38
CA TYR A 155 -6.16 8.49 -9.50
C TYR A 155 -6.17 7.70 -10.80
N HIS A 156 -5.81 8.32 -11.94
CA HIS A 156 -5.66 7.60 -13.20
C HIS A 156 -4.56 6.55 -13.12
N TYR A 157 -3.41 6.87 -12.53
CA TYR A 157 -2.33 5.91 -12.31
C TYR A 157 -2.76 4.71 -11.47
N TYR A 158 -3.52 4.95 -10.40
CA TYR A 158 -4.01 3.86 -9.56
C TYR A 158 -4.97 2.93 -10.32
N LEU A 159 -5.83 3.50 -11.16
CA LEU A 159 -6.67 2.73 -12.08
C LEU A 159 -5.83 1.92 -13.08
N ILE A 160 -4.78 2.50 -13.67
CA ILE A 160 -3.89 1.79 -14.61
C ILE A 160 -3.26 0.58 -13.94
N ARG A 161 -2.76 0.71 -12.72
CA ARG A 161 -2.14 -0.41 -12.00
C ARG A 161 -3.09 -1.58 -11.77
N LEU A 162 -4.38 -1.30 -11.59
CA LEU A 162 -5.40 -2.33 -11.31
C LEU A 162 -6.04 -2.89 -12.57
N TYR A 163 -6.33 -2.05 -13.56
CA TYR A 163 -7.17 -2.43 -14.69
C TYR A 163 -6.42 -2.42 -16.04
N GLY A 164 -5.17 -1.99 -16.08
CA GLY A 164 -4.41 -1.82 -17.34
C GLY A 164 -4.92 -0.62 -18.13
N PRO A 165 -5.44 -0.83 -19.37
CA PRO A 165 -6.11 0.23 -20.14
C PRO A 165 -7.27 0.84 -19.37
N ILE A 166 -7.44 2.16 -19.44
CA ILE A 166 -8.52 2.88 -18.76
C ILE A 166 -9.19 3.92 -19.67
N VAL A 167 -10.32 4.42 -19.25
CA VAL A 167 -10.90 5.64 -19.84
C VAL A 167 -10.19 6.85 -19.26
N ILE A 168 -9.65 7.72 -20.09
CA ILE A 168 -9.04 8.98 -19.66
C ILE A 168 -10.15 10.03 -19.50
N ALA A 169 -10.50 10.36 -18.25
CA ALA A 169 -11.55 11.32 -17.94
C ALA A 169 -10.95 12.71 -17.64
N ASP A 170 -10.44 13.35 -18.70
CA ASP A 170 -9.74 14.64 -18.56
C ASP A 170 -10.65 15.81 -18.14
N LYS A 171 -11.92 15.80 -18.57
CA LYS A 171 -12.93 16.81 -18.24
C LYS A 171 -14.29 16.17 -17.98
N ASN A 172 -15.16 16.86 -17.27
CA ASN A 172 -16.55 16.45 -17.15
C ASN A 172 -17.29 16.64 -18.48
N LEU A 173 -18.19 15.72 -18.77
CA LEU A 173 -19.12 15.87 -19.90
C LEU A 173 -20.33 16.66 -19.45
N GLU A 174 -20.94 17.39 -20.39
CA GLU A 174 -22.19 18.10 -20.16
C GLU A 174 -23.33 17.12 -19.82
N ALA A 175 -24.26 17.55 -18.97
CA ALA A 175 -25.36 16.69 -18.48
C ALA A 175 -26.22 16.08 -19.61
N PHE A 176 -26.25 16.73 -20.77
CA PHE A 176 -27.05 16.33 -21.94
C PHE A 176 -26.17 15.93 -23.14
N SER A 177 -24.88 15.56 -22.88
CA SER A 177 -24.02 15.07 -23.95
C SER A 177 -24.64 13.86 -24.67
N PRO A 178 -24.45 13.75 -25.99
CA PRO A 178 -24.88 12.59 -26.76
C PRO A 178 -24.36 11.28 -26.19
N VAL A 179 -25.13 10.21 -26.34
CA VAL A 179 -24.75 8.87 -25.78
C VAL A 179 -23.41 8.40 -26.32
N GLU A 180 -23.09 8.74 -27.55
CA GLU A 180 -21.82 8.41 -28.23
C GLU A 180 -20.62 9.07 -27.53
N GLU A 181 -20.76 10.29 -27.02
CA GLU A 181 -19.74 10.99 -26.26
C GLU A 181 -19.59 10.41 -24.84
N VAL A 182 -20.71 10.01 -24.23
CA VAL A 182 -20.73 9.43 -22.88
C VAL A 182 -20.12 8.02 -22.85
N ARG A 183 -20.31 7.25 -23.93
CA ARG A 183 -19.80 5.90 -24.08
C ARG A 183 -18.32 5.88 -24.53
N GLN A 184 -17.47 6.51 -23.72
CA GLN A 184 -16.03 6.54 -23.98
C GLN A 184 -15.42 5.15 -23.95
N GLU A 185 -14.37 4.94 -24.75
CA GLU A 185 -13.59 3.71 -24.77
C GLU A 185 -12.33 3.80 -23.90
N ARG A 186 -11.78 2.65 -23.58
CA ARG A 186 -10.47 2.54 -22.93
C ARG A 186 -9.37 2.90 -23.92
N GLN A 187 -8.38 3.64 -23.45
CA GLN A 187 -7.19 4.00 -24.23
C GLN A 187 -6.09 2.96 -24.04
N THR A 188 -5.13 2.90 -24.97
CA THR A 188 -3.97 2.03 -24.82
C THR A 188 -3.22 2.34 -23.53
N VAL A 189 -2.55 1.33 -22.98
CA VAL A 189 -1.77 1.47 -21.76
C VAL A 189 -0.73 2.58 -21.87
N ASP A 190 -0.04 2.69 -23.01
CA ASP A 190 0.94 3.75 -23.23
C ASP A 190 0.31 5.14 -23.27
N SER A 191 -0.85 5.29 -23.91
CA SER A 191 -1.62 6.55 -23.87
C SER A 191 -2.03 6.92 -22.47
N CYS A 192 -2.47 5.93 -21.65
CA CYS A 192 -2.85 6.16 -20.27
C CYS A 192 -1.66 6.61 -19.40
N PHE A 193 -0.49 5.96 -19.51
CA PHE A 193 0.70 6.38 -18.80
C PHE A 193 1.19 7.76 -19.24
N ASN A 194 1.20 8.03 -20.55
CA ASN A 194 1.60 9.32 -21.09
C ASN A 194 0.71 10.46 -20.58
N TYR A 195 -0.62 10.24 -20.48
CA TYR A 195 -1.53 11.21 -19.90
C TYR A 195 -1.16 11.55 -18.45
N VAL A 196 -0.87 10.54 -17.63
CA VAL A 196 -0.47 10.72 -16.22
C VAL A 196 0.84 11.49 -16.12
N ILE A 197 1.86 11.07 -16.87
CA ILE A 197 3.20 11.68 -16.88
C ILE A 197 3.11 13.15 -17.31
N ASN A 198 2.45 13.41 -18.43
CA ASN A 198 2.27 14.77 -18.95
C ASN A 198 1.51 15.67 -17.96
N SER A 199 0.48 15.12 -17.31
CA SER A 199 -0.29 15.89 -16.30
C SER A 199 0.57 16.30 -15.09
N ILE A 200 1.52 15.48 -14.69
CA ILE A 200 2.46 15.81 -13.62
C ILE A 200 3.54 16.78 -14.13
N ASP A 201 4.06 16.55 -15.35
CA ASP A 201 5.07 17.42 -15.96
C ASP A 201 4.57 18.84 -16.17
N GLU A 202 3.33 19.04 -16.58
CA GLU A 202 2.70 20.36 -16.71
C GLU A 202 2.60 21.12 -15.37
N VAL A 203 2.66 20.43 -14.24
CA VAL A 203 2.73 21.04 -12.90
C VAL A 203 4.17 21.38 -12.52
N LEU A 204 5.12 20.52 -12.91
CA LEU A 204 6.52 20.62 -12.49
C LEU A 204 7.36 21.53 -13.41
N TYR A 205 6.98 21.66 -14.70
CA TYR A 205 7.78 22.35 -15.72
C TYR A 205 6.91 23.25 -16.61
N ASP A 206 7.51 24.30 -17.13
CA ASP A 206 6.94 25.12 -18.20
C ASP A 206 7.19 24.49 -19.59
N GLU A 207 6.69 25.13 -20.64
CA GLU A 207 6.82 24.69 -22.04
C GLU A 207 8.29 24.61 -22.50
N ASN A 208 9.20 25.28 -21.82
CA ASN A 208 10.64 25.29 -22.12
C ASN A 208 11.42 24.30 -21.24
N GLY A 209 10.73 23.55 -20.39
CA GLY A 209 11.34 22.61 -19.44
C GLY A 209 11.92 23.26 -18.17
N ASN A 210 11.63 24.54 -17.91
CA ASN A 210 12.07 25.17 -16.66
C ASN A 210 11.15 24.78 -15.50
N PRO A 211 11.71 24.62 -14.27
CA PRO A 211 10.91 24.30 -13.11
C PRO A 211 9.86 25.37 -12.80
N ARG A 212 8.62 24.96 -12.57
CA ARG A 212 7.55 25.82 -12.09
C ARG A 212 7.60 25.97 -10.57
N THR A 213 6.99 27.03 -10.06
CA THR A 213 7.00 27.41 -8.64
C THR A 213 5.59 27.49 -8.03
N GLU A 214 4.54 27.24 -8.81
CA GLU A 214 3.15 27.33 -8.37
C GLU A 214 2.82 26.29 -7.30
N LEU A 215 3.29 25.07 -7.46
CA LEU A 215 3.16 24.03 -6.43
C LEU A 215 4.19 24.29 -5.33
N THR A 216 3.73 24.33 -4.08
CA THR A 216 4.61 24.48 -2.92
C THR A 216 5.69 23.39 -2.88
N VAL A 217 6.92 23.77 -2.52
CA VAL A 217 8.08 22.87 -2.48
C VAL A 217 7.90 21.75 -1.44
N GLU A 218 7.53 22.15 -0.21
CA GLU A 218 7.26 21.24 0.91
C GLU A 218 6.17 21.86 1.79
N ARG A 219 5.26 21.02 2.31
CA ARG A 219 4.13 21.47 3.11
C ARG A 219 4.54 21.78 4.55
N GLU A 220 3.95 22.84 5.09
CA GLU A 220 4.01 23.13 6.52
C GLU A 220 3.28 22.03 7.33
N SER A 221 3.59 21.96 8.64
CA SER A 221 3.10 20.92 9.54
C SER A 221 1.57 20.75 9.56
N ALA A 222 0.81 21.85 9.35
CA ALA A 222 -0.66 21.81 9.30
C ALA A 222 -1.24 21.15 8.02
N TYR A 223 -0.43 21.01 6.98
CA TYR A 223 -0.85 20.54 5.65
C TYR A 223 -0.07 19.31 5.17
N LEU A 224 0.66 18.65 6.07
CA LEU A 224 1.39 17.43 5.76
C LEU A 224 0.46 16.36 5.19
N GLY A 225 0.90 15.68 4.13
CA GLY A 225 0.12 14.72 3.36
C GLY A 225 -0.56 15.29 2.12
N GLN A 226 -0.70 16.63 2.02
CA GLN A 226 -1.10 17.26 0.76
C GLN A 226 0.05 17.22 -0.26
N ILE A 227 -0.32 17.21 -1.54
CA ILE A 227 0.64 17.18 -2.65
C ILE A 227 1.55 18.41 -2.63
N ASP A 228 2.86 18.15 -2.75
CA ASP A 228 3.93 19.15 -2.91
C ASP A 228 4.89 18.72 -4.02
N GLN A 229 5.93 19.50 -4.26
CA GLN A 229 6.87 19.18 -5.35
C GLN A 229 7.72 17.95 -5.09
N ILE A 230 8.00 17.60 -3.81
CA ILE A 230 8.78 16.39 -3.48
C ILE A 230 7.97 15.15 -3.82
N ASN A 231 6.74 15.09 -3.31
CA ASN A 231 5.90 13.92 -3.54
C ASN A 231 5.37 13.83 -4.98
N ALA A 232 5.16 14.94 -5.68
CA ALA A 232 4.81 14.92 -7.11
C ALA A 232 5.90 14.24 -7.97
N ARG A 233 7.19 14.56 -7.71
CA ARG A 233 8.31 13.88 -8.40
C ARG A 233 8.42 12.41 -8.00
N ALA A 234 8.22 12.07 -6.74
CA ALA A 234 8.23 10.69 -6.27
C ALA A 234 7.09 9.86 -6.89
N ILE A 235 5.89 10.44 -7.04
CA ILE A 235 4.77 9.81 -7.77
C ILE A 235 5.15 9.61 -9.25
N LYS A 236 5.71 10.63 -9.92
CA LYS A 236 6.17 10.51 -11.31
C LYS A 236 7.19 9.39 -11.47
N ALA A 237 8.18 9.29 -10.58
CA ALA A 237 9.17 8.23 -10.56
C ALA A 237 8.53 6.83 -10.48
N GLN A 238 7.55 6.66 -9.59
CA GLN A 238 6.80 5.40 -9.46
C GLN A 238 5.98 5.07 -10.72
N VAL A 239 5.38 6.07 -11.37
CA VAL A 239 4.64 5.91 -12.64
C VAL A 239 5.57 5.43 -13.74
N LEU A 240 6.73 6.06 -13.89
CA LEU A 240 7.73 5.73 -14.91
C LEU A 240 8.29 4.31 -14.71
N LEU A 241 8.63 3.92 -13.49
CA LEU A 241 9.06 2.56 -13.18
C LEU A 241 7.99 1.52 -13.52
N THR A 242 6.74 1.81 -13.18
CA THR A 242 5.62 0.90 -13.46
C THR A 242 5.43 0.73 -14.97
N ARG A 243 5.47 1.84 -15.74
CA ARG A 243 5.39 1.82 -17.21
C ARG A 243 6.51 0.99 -17.86
N ALA A 244 7.71 1.05 -17.29
CA ALA A 244 8.89 0.32 -17.80
C ALA A 244 8.85 -1.18 -17.46
N SER A 245 8.07 -1.58 -16.47
CA SER A 245 8.08 -2.96 -15.92
C SER A 245 7.45 -3.99 -16.86
N PRO A 246 7.83 -5.28 -16.78
CA PRO A 246 7.44 -6.33 -17.72
C PRO A 246 5.95 -6.53 -17.96
N LEU A 247 5.09 -6.22 -16.98
CA LEU A 247 3.64 -6.32 -17.15
C LEU A 247 3.13 -5.33 -18.20
N PHE A 248 3.68 -4.11 -18.24
CA PHE A 248 3.21 -3.00 -19.07
C PHE A 248 4.10 -2.71 -20.29
N ASN A 249 5.30 -3.28 -20.35
CA ASN A 249 6.28 -3.01 -21.40
C ASN A 249 6.57 -4.29 -22.22
N GLY A 250 5.89 -4.43 -23.34
CA GLY A 250 6.12 -5.53 -24.30
C GLY A 250 5.51 -6.86 -23.88
N ASN A 251 4.31 -6.86 -23.31
CA ASN A 251 3.67 -8.08 -22.81
C ASN A 251 2.79 -8.77 -23.86
N SER A 252 3.41 -9.29 -24.92
CA SER A 252 2.72 -10.08 -25.94
C SER A 252 2.27 -11.45 -25.43
N GLU A 253 2.94 -12.00 -24.43
CA GLU A 253 2.61 -13.31 -23.83
C GLU A 253 1.19 -13.34 -23.24
N TYR A 254 0.81 -12.31 -22.49
CA TYR A 254 -0.49 -12.26 -21.82
C TYR A 254 -1.57 -11.53 -22.63
N PHE A 255 -1.18 -10.52 -23.42
CA PHE A 255 -2.12 -9.55 -23.96
C PHE A 255 -2.14 -9.41 -25.49
N SER A 256 -1.55 -10.36 -26.25
CA SER A 256 -1.54 -10.30 -27.73
C SER A 256 -2.96 -10.27 -28.37
N ASN A 257 -3.93 -10.88 -27.71
CA ASN A 257 -5.33 -10.93 -28.16
C ASN A 257 -6.21 -9.86 -27.47
N PHE A 258 -5.65 -9.04 -26.59
CA PHE A 258 -6.38 -8.02 -25.90
C PHE A 258 -6.39 -6.73 -26.71
N ARG A 259 -7.50 -6.48 -27.40
CA ARG A 259 -7.64 -5.41 -28.40
C ARG A 259 -8.88 -4.57 -28.14
N ASN A 260 -8.82 -3.30 -28.58
CA ASN A 260 -9.98 -2.45 -28.67
C ASN A 260 -10.90 -2.91 -29.85
N LYS A 261 -12.00 -2.22 -30.06
CA LYS A 261 -12.98 -2.56 -31.11
C LYS A 261 -12.46 -2.32 -32.51
N GLU A 262 -11.51 -1.42 -32.67
CA GLU A 262 -10.82 -1.10 -33.93
C GLU A 262 -9.74 -2.13 -34.28
N GLY A 263 -9.44 -3.06 -33.34
CA GLY A 263 -8.42 -4.12 -33.51
C GLY A 263 -7.03 -3.72 -33.09
N GLU A 264 -6.83 -2.54 -32.49
CA GLU A 264 -5.57 -2.11 -31.91
C GLU A 264 -5.32 -2.85 -30.59
N THR A 265 -4.06 -3.26 -30.34
CA THR A 265 -3.67 -3.89 -29.07
C THR A 265 -3.61 -2.85 -27.95
N TYR A 266 -4.20 -3.19 -26.80
CA TYR A 266 -4.15 -2.30 -25.63
C TYR A 266 -2.78 -2.19 -25.00
N PHE A 267 -1.93 -3.21 -25.16
CA PHE A 267 -0.58 -3.26 -24.62
C PHE A 267 0.46 -3.25 -25.75
N PRO A 268 1.65 -2.67 -25.54
CA PRO A 268 2.75 -2.80 -26.47
C PRO A 268 3.19 -4.26 -26.57
N MET A 269 3.46 -4.73 -27.79
CA MET A 269 3.80 -6.14 -28.06
C MET A 269 5.31 -6.40 -27.96
N THR A 270 6.13 -5.36 -28.06
CA THR A 270 7.60 -5.44 -28.00
C THR A 270 8.12 -4.58 -26.85
N PRO A 271 9.04 -5.11 -26.01
CA PRO A 271 9.67 -4.31 -24.99
C PRO A 271 10.42 -3.11 -25.56
N ASP A 272 10.24 -1.94 -24.95
CA ASP A 272 10.97 -0.73 -25.26
C ASP A 272 11.96 -0.44 -24.12
N PRO A 273 13.28 -0.61 -24.32
CA PRO A 273 14.29 -0.35 -23.31
C PRO A 273 14.37 1.13 -22.89
N GLU A 274 13.98 2.08 -23.76
CA GLU A 274 14.02 3.51 -23.43
C GLU A 274 13.06 3.86 -22.27
N LYS A 275 12.00 3.09 -22.07
CA LYS A 275 11.13 3.26 -20.88
C LYS A 275 11.89 3.06 -19.56
N TRP A 276 12.90 2.18 -19.55
CA TRP A 276 13.78 2.01 -18.38
C TRP A 276 14.71 3.20 -18.19
N LYS A 277 15.16 3.80 -19.29
CA LYS A 277 15.94 5.04 -19.24
C LYS A 277 15.12 6.20 -18.69
N ASP A 278 13.90 6.38 -19.20
CA ASP A 278 12.98 7.41 -18.70
C ASP A 278 12.71 7.22 -17.19
N ALA A 279 12.55 5.96 -16.75
CA ALA A 279 12.37 5.64 -15.35
C ALA A 279 13.62 6.00 -14.53
N LEU A 280 14.80 5.64 -15.01
CA LEU A 280 16.08 5.95 -14.35
C LEU A 280 16.26 7.47 -14.18
N ASP A 281 16.08 8.23 -15.26
CA ASP A 281 16.24 9.68 -15.27
C ASP A 281 15.23 10.36 -14.32
N GLY A 282 13.96 9.95 -14.35
CA GLY A 282 12.93 10.52 -13.49
C GLY A 282 13.08 10.15 -12.01
N ILE A 283 13.61 8.96 -11.71
CA ILE A 283 13.90 8.55 -10.33
C ILE A 283 15.11 9.32 -9.80
N GLU A 284 16.18 9.48 -10.61
CA GLU A 284 17.36 10.26 -10.24
C GLU A 284 17.01 11.71 -9.94
N GLU A 285 16.15 12.32 -10.76
CA GLU A 285 15.60 13.66 -10.53
C GLU A 285 14.87 13.73 -9.18
N ALA A 286 13.98 12.76 -8.89
CA ALA A 286 13.20 12.75 -7.66
C ALA A 286 14.10 12.60 -6.42
N ILE A 287 15.11 11.74 -6.48
CA ILE A 287 16.09 11.55 -5.41
C ILE A 287 16.89 12.84 -5.18
N SER A 288 17.49 13.39 -6.24
CA SER A 288 18.30 14.62 -6.16
C SER A 288 17.49 15.77 -5.61
N TYR A 289 16.23 15.92 -6.07
CA TYR A 289 15.33 16.95 -5.59
C TYR A 289 15.02 16.81 -4.09
N ALA A 290 14.75 15.59 -3.62
CA ALA A 290 14.44 15.30 -2.22
C ALA A 290 15.67 15.49 -1.32
N GLU A 291 16.84 14.94 -1.68
CA GLU A 291 18.07 15.04 -0.90
C GLU A 291 18.57 16.49 -0.75
N THR A 292 18.50 17.28 -1.82
CA THR A 292 18.89 18.72 -1.76
C THR A 292 17.97 19.54 -0.84
N ARG A 293 16.85 18.98 -0.42
CA ARG A 293 15.88 19.57 0.54
C ARG A 293 15.91 18.92 1.90
N GLY A 294 16.97 18.17 2.20
CA GLY A 294 17.22 17.59 3.52
C GLY A 294 16.55 16.23 3.75
N LYS A 295 15.87 15.66 2.75
CA LYS A 295 15.37 14.29 2.88
C LYS A 295 16.54 13.32 2.92
N LYS A 296 16.50 12.37 3.86
CA LYS A 296 17.55 11.38 4.11
C LYS A 296 16.95 10.11 4.67
N LEU A 297 17.66 9.01 4.56
CA LEU A 297 17.27 7.76 5.22
C LEU A 297 17.23 7.96 6.73
N TYR A 298 16.22 7.35 7.35
CA TYR A 298 15.96 7.50 8.77
C TYR A 298 17.08 6.86 9.62
N THR A 299 17.50 7.59 10.63
CA THR A 299 18.37 7.12 11.70
C THR A 299 17.73 7.51 13.04
N PHE A 300 17.57 6.54 13.92
CA PHE A 300 17.04 6.78 15.25
C PHE A 300 18.07 7.53 16.11
N GLU A 301 17.75 8.73 16.50
CA GLU A 301 18.62 9.57 17.34
C GLU A 301 18.08 9.73 18.78
N GLY A 302 16.92 9.12 19.06
CA GLY A 302 16.28 9.20 20.37
C GLY A 302 17.00 8.37 21.44
N GLN A 303 16.84 8.78 22.71
CA GLN A 303 17.08 7.87 23.82
C GLN A 303 15.85 6.98 23.94
N PRO A 304 16.03 5.67 24.03
CA PRO A 304 14.92 4.75 24.26
C PRO A 304 14.31 5.03 25.65
N LYS A 305 13.33 5.91 25.69
CA LYS A 305 12.65 6.30 26.95
C LYS A 305 11.91 5.15 27.61
N PHE A 306 11.78 4.04 26.91
CA PHE A 306 10.80 3.00 27.17
C PHE A 306 11.41 1.62 27.38
N TRP A 307 12.76 1.49 27.50
CA TRP A 307 13.38 0.19 27.42
C TRP A 307 14.35 0.03 28.56
N ASP A 308 14.03 -0.94 29.37
CA ASP A 308 14.87 -1.30 30.48
C ASP A 308 16.28 -1.62 29.97
N VAL A 309 17.23 -0.83 30.41
CA VAL A 309 18.53 -0.64 29.81
C VAL A 309 19.51 -1.72 30.25
N GLU A 310 19.13 -2.57 31.22
CA GLU A 310 20.06 -3.53 31.83
C GLU A 310 20.72 -4.53 30.84
N ASN A 311 20.12 -4.75 29.66
CA ASN A 311 20.71 -5.64 28.66
C ASN A 311 20.76 -5.03 27.24
N PHE A 312 20.48 -3.73 27.14
CA PHE A 312 20.24 -3.10 25.86
C PHE A 312 21.51 -2.52 25.23
N GLU A 313 22.39 -1.93 26.02
CA GLU A 313 23.66 -1.41 25.57
C GLU A 313 24.62 -2.51 25.09
N GLU A 314 24.34 -3.78 25.43
CA GLU A 314 25.14 -4.93 25.02
C GLU A 314 24.72 -5.53 23.68
N SER A 315 23.57 -5.16 23.12
CA SER A 315 23.09 -5.74 21.87
C SER A 315 23.83 -5.15 20.66
N GLU A 316 24.47 -5.99 19.88
CA GLU A 316 25.18 -5.60 18.65
C GLU A 316 24.28 -5.02 17.58
N ILE A 317 22.99 -5.37 17.56
CA ILE A 317 22.05 -4.99 16.49
C ILE A 317 21.10 -3.85 16.86
N ILE A 318 21.23 -3.33 18.09
CA ILE A 318 20.22 -2.45 18.67
C ILE A 318 19.94 -1.19 17.86
N GLN A 319 20.98 -0.47 17.46
CA GLN A 319 20.83 0.76 16.69
C GLN A 319 20.15 0.49 15.37
N TYR A 320 20.51 -0.59 14.68
CA TYR A 320 19.95 -0.95 13.39
C TYR A 320 18.49 -1.41 13.51
N ALA A 321 18.20 -2.19 14.55
CA ALA A 321 16.81 -2.60 14.81
C ALA A 321 15.93 -1.39 15.17
N TYR A 322 16.47 -0.37 15.86
CA TYR A 322 15.76 0.88 16.13
C TYR A 322 15.57 1.73 14.90
N ASN A 323 16.59 1.92 14.09
CA ASN A 323 16.44 2.60 12.81
C ASN A 323 15.22 2.02 12.08
N LYS A 324 15.16 0.71 11.96
CA LYS A 324 14.08 0.05 11.22
C LYS A 324 12.74 0.04 11.97
N ARG A 325 12.76 -0.10 13.30
CA ARG A 325 11.53 -0.09 14.11
C ARG A 325 10.80 1.25 14.07
N PHE A 326 11.56 2.36 14.03
CA PHE A 326 11.01 3.70 14.07
C PHE A 326 10.84 4.37 12.71
N THR A 327 11.51 3.89 11.65
CA THR A 327 11.38 4.45 10.28
C THR A 327 9.93 4.70 9.86
N ILE A 328 9.01 3.80 10.24
CA ILE A 328 7.59 3.89 9.85
C ILE A 328 6.78 4.67 10.89
N VAL A 329 7.02 4.40 12.17
CA VAL A 329 6.14 4.85 13.25
C VAL A 329 6.53 6.19 13.86
N ASP A 330 7.77 6.66 13.64
CA ASP A 330 8.19 8.03 13.94
C ASP A 330 7.74 8.94 12.79
N GLY A 331 6.54 9.46 12.93
CA GLY A 331 5.78 10.07 11.85
C GLY A 331 6.40 11.36 11.30
N TRP A 332 6.28 11.57 9.99
CA TRP A 332 6.77 12.75 9.26
C TRP A 332 8.28 12.99 9.41
N ASN A 333 9.05 11.90 9.53
CA ASN A 333 10.50 11.94 9.54
C ASN A 333 11.08 12.27 8.14
N ASP A 334 12.40 12.51 8.09
CA ASP A 334 13.06 12.93 6.85
C ASP A 334 13.07 11.87 5.73
N GLU A 335 12.79 10.61 6.02
CA GLU A 335 12.69 9.56 5.01
C GLU A 335 11.31 9.53 4.34
N LEU A 336 10.25 9.96 5.04
CA LEU A 336 8.90 9.96 4.50
C LEU A 336 8.74 11.07 3.46
N LEU A 337 8.47 10.70 2.22
CA LEU A 337 8.21 11.64 1.13
C LEU A 337 6.72 11.96 1.03
N TRP A 338 5.87 10.94 1.08
CA TRP A 338 4.43 11.10 1.03
C TRP A 338 3.73 10.10 1.94
N GLY A 339 2.83 10.57 2.77
CA GLY A 339 2.07 9.77 3.73
C GLY A 339 0.62 10.21 3.82
N TYR A 340 -0.21 9.32 4.32
CA TYR A 340 -1.62 9.56 4.59
C TYR A 340 -1.85 9.72 6.10
N SER A 341 -2.41 10.86 6.52
CA SER A 341 -2.59 11.23 7.93
C SER A 341 -4.01 11.04 8.47
N GLY A 342 -4.97 10.71 7.62
CA GLY A 342 -6.39 10.54 7.98
C GLY A 342 -6.70 9.20 8.65
N LEU A 343 -5.81 8.71 9.50
CA LEU A 343 -5.87 7.37 10.06
C LEU A 343 -7.03 7.20 11.05
N ASP A 344 -7.92 6.28 10.75
CA ASP A 344 -8.96 5.81 11.67
C ASP A 344 -8.44 4.64 12.52
N TYR A 345 -7.63 4.95 13.53
CA TYR A 345 -7.14 3.95 14.49
C TYR A 345 -8.15 3.62 15.58
N GLU A 346 -9.24 4.33 15.68
CA GLU A 346 -10.21 4.17 16.79
C GLU A 346 -11.30 3.13 16.47
N GLY A 347 -11.42 2.72 15.22
CA GLY A 347 -12.35 1.67 14.82
C GLY A 347 -11.76 0.26 14.84
N GLN A 348 -12.59 -0.76 14.65
CA GLN A 348 -12.18 -2.17 14.54
C GLN A 348 -11.31 -2.47 13.31
N GLY A 349 -10.90 -1.46 12.54
CA GLY A 349 -10.29 -1.58 11.24
C GLY A 349 -8.80 -1.24 11.12
N GLY A 350 -8.14 -0.71 12.14
CA GLY A 350 -6.76 -0.26 12.04
C GLY A 350 -5.72 -1.37 12.16
N PHE A 351 -4.61 -1.26 11.42
CA PHE A 351 -3.48 -2.20 11.50
C PHE A 351 -2.96 -2.34 12.93
N ALA A 352 -2.82 -1.23 13.66
CA ALA A 352 -2.32 -1.26 15.03
C ALA A 352 -3.18 -2.13 15.95
N HIS A 353 -4.51 -2.06 15.86
CA HIS A 353 -5.40 -2.91 16.65
C HIS A 353 -5.34 -4.38 16.24
N ALA A 354 -5.31 -4.62 14.93
CA ALA A 354 -5.34 -5.97 14.37
C ALA A 354 -4.06 -6.76 14.66
N THR A 355 -2.91 -6.08 14.64
CA THR A 355 -1.59 -6.71 14.81
C THR A 355 -1.06 -6.60 16.22
N ASN A 356 -1.50 -5.64 17.05
CA ASN A 356 -0.96 -5.44 18.38
C ASN A 356 -1.24 -6.64 19.30
N MET A 357 -0.28 -6.88 20.18
CA MET A 357 -0.32 -7.98 21.15
C MET A 357 -1.31 -7.71 22.27
N ARG A 358 -2.05 -8.74 22.67
CA ARG A 358 -2.83 -8.75 23.92
C ARG A 358 -1.91 -8.76 25.14
N SER A 359 -2.21 -7.92 26.14
CA SER A 359 -1.52 -8.00 27.43
C SER A 359 -1.69 -9.36 28.09
N VAL A 360 -0.62 -9.89 28.67
CA VAL A 360 -0.63 -11.16 29.41
C VAL A 360 -1.17 -10.97 30.81
N ALA A 361 -0.98 -9.77 31.38
CA ALA A 361 -1.28 -9.52 32.81
C ALA A 361 -2.78 -9.57 33.16
N ASP A 362 -3.64 -9.20 32.18
CA ASP A 362 -5.09 -9.28 32.40
C ASP A 362 -5.82 -9.58 31.07
N PRO A 363 -6.13 -10.85 30.80
CA PRO A 363 -6.86 -11.25 29.60
C PRO A 363 -8.26 -10.63 29.51
N THR A 364 -8.83 -10.16 30.59
CA THR A 364 -10.16 -9.52 30.62
C THR A 364 -10.10 -8.06 30.17
N GLN A 365 -8.91 -7.45 30.15
CA GLN A 365 -8.68 -6.07 29.74
C GLN A 365 -8.13 -5.93 28.32
N ALA A 366 -8.33 -6.90 27.48
CA ALA A 366 -7.79 -6.99 26.14
C ALA A 366 -8.45 -6.06 25.09
N GLY A 367 -8.82 -4.83 25.44
CA GLY A 367 -9.75 -4.00 24.66
C GLY A 367 -9.42 -3.71 23.21
N TYR A 368 -8.22 -3.26 22.87
CA TYR A 368 -7.90 -2.81 21.51
C TYR A 368 -6.69 -3.51 20.87
N ALA A 369 -6.16 -4.55 21.50
CA ALA A 369 -5.06 -5.35 20.95
C ALA A 369 -5.57 -6.75 20.64
N TRP A 370 -5.72 -7.08 19.36
CA TRP A 370 -6.48 -8.27 18.95
C TRP A 370 -5.62 -9.38 18.37
N GLN A 371 -4.39 -9.10 17.97
CA GLN A 371 -3.41 -10.08 17.46
C GLN A 371 -3.96 -11.10 16.43
N TRP A 372 -4.93 -10.71 15.60
CA TRP A 372 -5.50 -11.62 14.61
C TRP A 372 -4.91 -11.47 13.22
N LEU A 373 -4.24 -10.34 12.94
CA LEU A 373 -3.56 -10.07 11.69
C LEU A 373 -2.06 -10.31 11.87
N GLY A 374 -1.53 -11.30 11.21
CA GLY A 374 -0.13 -11.69 11.25
C GLY A 374 0.47 -11.85 9.85
N ALA A 375 1.53 -12.64 9.74
CA ALA A 375 2.23 -12.90 8.50
C ALA A 375 2.12 -14.35 8.05
N ASP A 376 2.29 -14.61 6.73
CA ASP A 376 2.53 -15.95 6.21
C ASP A 376 3.92 -16.45 6.60
N TYR A 377 4.10 -17.75 6.76
CA TYR A 377 5.40 -18.38 7.03
C TYR A 377 6.49 -18.01 6.01
N ARG A 378 6.12 -17.68 4.77
CA ARG A 378 7.07 -17.21 3.76
C ARG A 378 7.74 -15.90 4.12
N MET A 379 7.04 -15.03 4.87
CA MET A 379 7.63 -13.80 5.35
C MET A 379 8.70 -14.09 6.41
N ASP A 380 8.52 -15.14 7.21
CA ASP A 380 9.55 -15.62 8.13
C ASP A 380 10.82 -16.09 7.39
N GLU A 381 10.67 -16.78 6.25
CA GLU A 381 11.81 -17.21 5.40
C GLU A 381 12.40 -16.08 4.53
N LEU A 382 11.65 -14.99 4.25
CA LEU A 382 12.05 -13.95 3.30
C LEU A 382 13.29 -13.18 3.76
N PHE A 383 13.34 -12.79 5.04
CA PHE A 383 14.41 -11.96 5.59
C PHE A 383 15.77 -12.63 5.46
N HIS A 384 16.83 -11.83 5.41
CA HIS A 384 18.19 -12.31 5.32
C HIS A 384 18.71 -12.91 6.63
N THR A 385 19.81 -13.65 6.55
CA THR A 385 20.66 -13.96 7.70
C THR A 385 21.38 -12.69 8.18
N LYS A 386 22.05 -12.77 9.32
CA LYS A 386 22.91 -11.69 9.83
C LYS A 386 24.04 -11.29 8.86
N ASN A 387 24.37 -12.16 7.91
CA ASN A 387 25.34 -11.87 6.86
C ASN A 387 24.74 -11.09 5.69
N GLY A 388 23.43 -10.80 5.70
CA GLY A 388 22.75 -9.99 4.67
C GLY A 388 22.53 -10.73 3.36
N VAL A 389 22.39 -12.04 3.40
CA VAL A 389 22.03 -12.89 2.25
C VAL A 389 20.84 -13.78 2.57
N PRO A 390 20.11 -14.28 1.56
CA PRO A 390 19.02 -15.23 1.76
C PRO A 390 19.46 -16.43 2.60
N ILE A 391 18.56 -16.92 3.46
CA ILE A 391 18.85 -18.04 4.35
C ILE A 391 19.26 -19.32 3.60
N GLU A 392 18.74 -19.52 2.41
CA GLU A 392 19.06 -20.62 1.51
C GLU A 392 20.42 -20.47 0.82
N GLU A 393 20.95 -19.26 0.70
CA GLU A 393 22.23 -18.93 0.06
C GLU A 393 23.42 -18.90 1.04
N ASP A 394 23.16 -18.71 2.32
CA ASP A 394 24.19 -18.58 3.34
C ASP A 394 24.78 -19.94 3.72
N LYS A 395 26.08 -20.16 3.45
CA LYS A 395 26.79 -21.39 3.82
C LYS A 395 26.95 -21.56 5.32
N THR A 396 26.96 -20.46 6.07
CA THR A 396 27.12 -20.47 7.53
C THR A 396 25.80 -20.73 8.26
N TYR A 397 24.69 -20.74 7.51
CA TYR A 397 23.35 -20.94 8.05
C TYR A 397 22.82 -22.34 7.71
N ASP A 398 22.40 -23.08 8.72
CA ASP A 398 21.88 -24.44 8.55
C ASP A 398 20.43 -24.44 8.02
N TYR A 399 20.28 -24.08 6.76
CA TYR A 399 18.96 -23.99 6.10
C TYR A 399 18.19 -25.31 6.13
N THR A 400 18.90 -26.44 5.98
CA THR A 400 18.26 -27.77 5.93
C THR A 400 17.54 -28.09 7.23
N ASN A 401 18.16 -27.75 8.36
CA ASN A 401 17.62 -28.00 9.70
C ASN A 401 16.97 -26.74 10.32
N ARG A 402 16.54 -25.77 9.53
CA ARG A 402 16.00 -24.51 10.03
C ARG A 402 14.78 -24.66 10.96
N LEU A 403 14.01 -25.72 10.81
CA LEU A 403 12.86 -26.05 11.69
C LEU A 403 13.26 -26.86 12.93
N GLN A 404 14.54 -27.21 13.09
CA GLN A 404 15.02 -27.92 14.28
C GLN A 404 14.92 -27.02 15.51
N ILE A 405 14.33 -27.53 16.58
CA ILE A 405 14.25 -26.87 17.87
C ILE A 405 15.65 -26.76 18.47
N THR A 406 15.96 -25.60 19.00
CA THR A 406 17.23 -25.27 19.63
C THR A 406 17.03 -24.27 20.75
N GLU A 407 17.99 -24.16 21.65
CA GLU A 407 18.03 -23.15 22.70
C GLU A 407 18.50 -21.81 22.13
N ILE A 408 17.90 -20.71 22.58
CA ILE A 408 18.30 -19.34 22.23
C ILE A 408 19.61 -19.03 22.96
N PRO A 409 20.70 -18.73 22.24
CA PRO A 409 22.01 -18.53 22.85
C PRO A 409 22.04 -17.26 23.71
N ASP A 410 22.85 -17.32 24.78
CA ASP A 410 23.17 -16.14 25.60
C ASP A 410 24.35 -15.38 24.95
N ASP A 411 24.02 -14.58 23.94
CA ASP A 411 24.96 -13.75 23.23
C ASP A 411 24.42 -12.33 23.00
N ASN A 412 25.30 -11.41 22.64
CA ASN A 412 24.97 -10.01 22.43
C ASN A 412 24.14 -9.77 21.16
N TYR A 413 24.04 -10.74 20.26
CA TYR A 413 23.21 -10.63 19.06
C TYR A 413 21.72 -10.86 19.36
N HIS A 414 21.38 -11.83 20.22
CA HIS A 414 20.00 -12.21 20.53
C HIS A 414 19.43 -11.53 21.77
N LYS A 415 20.30 -11.11 22.72
CA LYS A 415 19.89 -10.39 23.92
C LYS A 415 18.97 -9.19 23.58
N GLY A 416 17.89 -9.04 24.32
CA GLY A 416 16.95 -7.96 24.16
C GLY A 416 15.90 -8.14 23.07
N TYR A 417 16.07 -9.11 22.17
CA TYR A 417 15.09 -9.44 21.12
C TYR A 417 14.50 -10.82 21.21
N MET A 418 15.27 -11.76 21.78
CA MET A 418 14.84 -13.14 22.03
C MET A 418 14.98 -13.47 23.51
N GLN A 419 14.20 -14.42 24.01
CA GLN A 419 14.24 -14.89 25.40
C GLN A 419 15.37 -15.92 25.56
N VAL A 420 16.54 -15.45 25.96
CA VAL A 420 17.75 -16.28 26.16
C VAL A 420 17.45 -17.50 27.05
N GLY A 421 17.99 -18.67 26.69
CA GLY A 421 17.79 -19.94 27.38
C GLY A 421 16.47 -20.65 27.09
N GLU A 422 15.53 -19.99 26.39
CA GLU A 422 14.28 -20.62 25.97
C GLU A 422 14.46 -21.38 24.64
N LYS A 423 13.49 -22.27 24.32
CA LYS A 423 13.53 -23.06 23.09
C LYS A 423 12.79 -22.35 21.94
N THR A 424 13.43 -22.27 20.82
CA THR A 424 12.86 -21.82 19.54
C THR A 424 13.34 -22.72 18.39
N ILE A 425 13.10 -22.35 17.13
CA ILE A 425 13.67 -23.03 15.96
C ILE A 425 14.85 -22.23 15.39
N ARG A 426 15.77 -22.91 14.70
CA ARG A 426 16.93 -22.26 14.06
C ARG A 426 16.53 -21.14 13.11
N LEU A 427 15.34 -21.24 12.47
CA LEU A 427 14.80 -20.22 11.57
C LEU A 427 14.73 -18.83 12.20
N HIS A 428 14.52 -18.73 13.50
CA HIS A 428 14.38 -17.47 14.21
C HIS A 428 15.73 -16.88 14.72
N LEU A 429 16.82 -17.59 14.54
CA LEU A 429 18.13 -17.19 15.04
C LEU A 429 19.05 -16.71 13.91
N ASN A 430 20.02 -15.86 14.26
CA ASN A 430 21.02 -15.30 13.34
C ASN A 430 20.39 -14.62 12.09
N ARG A 431 19.27 -13.94 12.30
CA ARG A 431 18.57 -13.16 11.25
C ARG A 431 19.04 -11.71 11.28
N GLU A 432 18.82 -11.00 10.16
CA GLU A 432 19.14 -9.58 10.07
C GLU A 432 18.33 -8.71 11.04
N PRO A 433 18.78 -7.48 11.40
CA PRO A 433 18.10 -6.62 12.36
C PRO A 433 16.65 -6.29 12.01
N ARG A 434 16.28 -6.15 10.70
CA ARG A 434 14.89 -5.91 10.26
C ARG A 434 13.94 -7.04 10.66
N PHE A 435 14.42 -8.29 10.67
CA PHE A 435 13.62 -9.41 11.14
C PHE A 435 13.16 -9.19 12.59
N TYR A 436 14.09 -8.88 13.47
CA TYR A 436 13.78 -8.65 14.89
C TYR A 436 13.03 -7.36 15.13
N ALA A 437 13.19 -6.36 14.24
CA ALA A 437 12.46 -5.10 14.32
C ALA A 437 10.99 -5.22 13.94
N TRP A 438 10.64 -6.08 12.97
CA TRP A 438 9.32 -6.10 12.36
C TRP A 438 8.53 -7.39 12.56
N MET A 439 9.19 -8.53 12.70
CA MET A 439 8.52 -9.81 12.89
C MET A 439 8.28 -10.11 14.38
N VAL A 440 7.24 -10.89 14.64
CA VAL A 440 6.92 -11.39 15.99
C VAL A 440 6.82 -12.91 15.89
N VAL A 441 7.82 -13.58 16.47
CA VAL A 441 7.90 -15.04 16.49
C VAL A 441 7.87 -15.54 17.91
N ASP A 442 7.57 -16.83 18.10
CA ASP A 442 7.56 -17.42 19.43
C ASP A 442 8.93 -17.24 20.12
N ARG A 443 8.93 -16.89 21.38
CA ARG A 443 10.08 -16.52 22.21
C ARG A 443 10.77 -15.20 21.82
N SER A 444 10.21 -14.40 20.90
CA SER A 444 10.67 -13.03 20.73
C SER A 444 10.15 -12.13 21.87
N ILE A 445 10.79 -10.96 22.01
CA ILE A 445 10.38 -9.94 22.96
C ILE A 445 9.67 -8.83 22.18
N TRP A 446 8.40 -8.58 22.55
CA TRP A 446 7.68 -7.41 22.08
C TRP A 446 7.99 -6.25 23.01
N ARG A 447 8.75 -5.31 22.54
CA ARG A 447 9.08 -4.11 23.29
C ARG A 447 7.93 -3.11 23.19
N THR A 448 7.31 -2.80 24.34
CA THR A 448 6.22 -1.83 24.48
C THR A 448 6.58 -0.75 25.49
N HIS A 449 5.73 0.26 25.58
CA HIS A 449 5.83 1.35 26.55
C HIS A 449 5.79 0.87 28.02
N ASP A 450 5.10 -0.20 28.30
CA ASP A 450 4.96 -0.72 29.67
C ASP A 450 6.05 -1.76 29.94
N LEU A 451 7.19 -1.28 30.42
CA LEU A 451 8.40 -2.07 30.65
C LEU A 451 8.26 -3.17 31.69
N ALA A 452 7.39 -2.96 32.68
CA ALA A 452 7.09 -3.99 33.66
C ALA A 452 6.45 -5.23 33.05
N ASN A 453 5.99 -5.10 31.78
CA ASN A 453 5.26 -6.09 31.05
C ASN A 453 5.78 -6.28 29.62
N ASP A 454 7.10 -6.27 29.41
CA ASP A 454 7.69 -6.72 28.15
C ASP A 454 7.00 -8.02 27.74
N VAL A 455 6.22 -7.96 26.66
CA VAL A 455 5.42 -9.10 26.26
C VAL A 455 6.34 -10.14 25.65
N LYS A 456 6.66 -11.12 26.45
CA LYS A 456 7.38 -12.31 26.01
C LYS A 456 6.41 -13.18 25.24
N MET A 457 6.71 -13.39 23.96
CA MET A 457 5.86 -14.20 23.10
C MET A 457 5.99 -15.66 23.49
N ARG A 458 4.88 -16.29 23.88
CA ARG A 458 4.81 -17.70 24.26
C ARG A 458 3.58 -18.32 23.65
N TYR A 459 3.64 -18.63 22.35
CA TYR A 459 2.50 -19.18 21.62
C TYR A 459 2.09 -20.57 22.07
N ASN A 460 3.06 -21.35 22.51
CA ASN A 460 2.89 -22.76 22.81
C ASN A 460 2.65 -23.06 24.29
N GLU A 461 2.48 -22.05 25.14
CA GLU A 461 2.28 -22.26 26.58
C GLU A 461 0.87 -21.89 27.04
N PHE A 462 0.29 -22.76 27.87
CA PHE A 462 -0.94 -22.56 28.57
C PHE A 462 -0.66 -22.42 30.09
N PRO A 463 -1.29 -21.48 30.84
CA PRO A 463 -2.31 -20.49 30.42
C PRO A 463 -1.74 -19.18 29.86
N GLY A 464 -0.47 -18.99 29.81
CA GLY A 464 0.18 -17.75 29.36
C GLY A 464 0.45 -17.66 27.86
N GLY A 465 0.13 -18.71 27.09
CA GLY A 465 0.34 -18.75 25.64
C GLY A 465 -0.62 -17.87 24.86
N ARG A 466 -0.25 -17.57 23.63
CA ARG A 466 -1.02 -16.75 22.67
C ARG A 466 -1.56 -17.55 21.48
N GLY A 467 -1.56 -18.89 21.61
CA GLY A 467 -2.14 -19.79 20.63
C GLY A 467 -3.66 -19.84 20.68
N SER A 468 -4.25 -20.64 19.78
CA SER A 468 -5.70 -20.73 19.57
C SER A 468 -6.51 -21.28 20.75
N GLN A 469 -5.86 -21.88 21.75
CA GLN A 469 -6.54 -22.56 22.86
C GLN A 469 -7.28 -21.64 23.84
N HIS A 470 -6.96 -20.34 23.83
CA HIS A 470 -7.46 -19.40 24.84
C HIS A 470 -8.23 -18.23 24.30
N THR A 471 -8.20 -17.98 22.99
CA THR A 471 -8.80 -16.80 22.42
C THR A 471 -9.25 -17.06 21.00
N THR A 472 -10.30 -16.38 20.58
CA THR A 472 -10.69 -16.32 19.17
C THR A 472 -9.73 -15.45 18.35
N ASP A 473 -8.91 -14.64 19.04
CA ASP A 473 -7.99 -13.67 18.43
C ASP A 473 -6.55 -14.13 18.67
N PHE A 474 -5.91 -14.63 17.64
CA PHE A 474 -4.52 -15.08 17.63
C PHE A 474 -3.96 -15.02 16.22
N TYR A 475 -2.62 -14.91 16.09
CA TYR A 475 -1.98 -15.04 14.78
C TYR A 475 -2.14 -16.46 14.25
N TRP A 476 -2.92 -16.60 13.21
CA TRP A 476 -3.31 -17.91 12.67
C TRP A 476 -2.13 -18.78 12.22
N THR A 477 -1.06 -18.14 11.75
CA THR A 477 0.19 -18.82 11.38
C THR A 477 1.17 -19.03 12.53
N GLY A 478 0.89 -18.47 13.70
CA GLY A 478 1.85 -18.38 14.81
C GLY A 478 2.92 -17.28 14.63
N ILE A 479 2.79 -16.44 13.59
CA ILE A 479 3.75 -15.39 13.22
C ILE A 479 3.02 -14.05 13.18
N GLY A 480 3.48 -13.09 13.97
CA GLY A 480 2.93 -11.74 14.01
C GLY A 480 3.82 -10.70 13.33
N VAL A 481 3.31 -9.47 13.25
CA VAL A 481 3.99 -8.31 12.69
C VAL A 481 3.85 -7.13 13.62
N LYS A 482 4.95 -6.43 13.88
CA LYS A 482 4.95 -5.21 14.73
C LYS A 482 5.40 -3.95 13.98
N LYS A 483 5.66 -4.04 12.68
CA LYS A 483 6.11 -2.91 11.86
C LYS A 483 5.14 -1.72 11.91
N MET A 484 3.83 -1.99 11.85
CA MET A 484 2.76 -0.99 11.84
C MET A 484 2.18 -0.70 13.24
N VAL A 485 2.96 -0.93 14.32
CA VAL A 485 2.55 -0.63 15.68
C VAL A 485 3.59 0.25 16.34
N HIS A 486 3.19 1.46 16.74
CA HIS A 486 4.09 2.33 17.50
C HIS A 486 4.41 1.70 18.86
N PRO A 487 5.68 1.66 19.31
CA PRO A 487 6.05 1.04 20.60
C PRO A 487 5.36 1.62 21.82
N GLU A 488 4.98 2.89 21.77
CA GLU A 488 4.19 3.56 22.84
C GLU A 488 2.69 3.22 22.81
N SER A 489 2.24 2.45 21.82
CA SER A 489 0.86 1.99 21.81
C SER A 489 0.67 0.93 22.89
N GLY A 490 -0.27 1.15 23.80
CA GLY A 490 -0.54 0.23 24.87
C GLY A 490 -1.26 -1.04 24.39
N THR A 491 -1.27 -2.06 25.25
CA THR A 491 -1.86 -3.37 24.96
C THR A 491 -3.14 -3.64 25.77
N GLY A 492 -3.58 -2.71 26.63
CA GLY A 492 -4.73 -2.86 27.54
C GLY A 492 -6.05 -2.32 27.00
N HIS A 493 -7.12 -2.45 27.81
CA HIS A 493 -8.52 -2.14 27.39
C HIS A 493 -8.76 -0.68 26.97
N TRP A 494 -8.06 0.26 27.56
CA TRP A 494 -8.11 1.69 27.21
C TRP A 494 -6.77 2.17 26.68
N ALA A 495 -6.01 1.28 26.09
CA ALA A 495 -4.69 1.58 25.60
C ALA A 495 -4.75 2.64 24.51
N ARG A 496 -3.96 3.68 24.71
CA ARG A 496 -3.76 4.70 23.70
C ARG A 496 -3.04 4.08 22.50
N VAL A 497 -3.61 4.20 21.31
CA VAL A 497 -2.91 3.94 20.07
C VAL A 497 -2.20 5.23 19.63
N VAL A 498 -0.88 5.17 19.48
CA VAL A 498 -0.10 6.29 18.94
C VAL A 498 -0.23 6.27 17.43
N LYS A 499 -0.76 7.36 16.88
CA LYS A 499 -0.99 7.53 15.44
C LYS A 499 0.29 7.99 14.74
N PHE A 500 0.49 7.53 13.53
CA PHE A 500 1.56 7.97 12.63
C PHE A 500 1.01 7.99 11.19
N PRO A 501 1.59 8.77 10.26
CA PRO A 501 1.15 8.77 8.87
C PRO A 501 1.45 7.39 8.23
N TYR A 502 0.47 6.83 7.50
CA TYR A 502 0.72 5.64 6.72
C TYR A 502 1.66 5.99 5.55
N PRO A 503 2.81 5.31 5.39
CA PRO A 503 3.75 5.65 4.34
C PRO A 503 3.21 5.22 2.98
N ILE A 504 3.15 6.16 2.03
CA ILE A 504 2.81 5.86 0.63
C ILE A 504 4.10 5.78 -0.20
N LEU A 505 5.02 6.73 0.01
CA LEU A 505 6.33 6.77 -0.64
C LEU A 505 7.41 7.20 0.36
N ARG A 506 8.51 6.48 0.40
CA ARG A 506 9.68 6.76 1.22
C ARG A 506 10.93 6.90 0.35
N LEU A 507 11.97 7.58 0.85
CA LEU A 507 13.22 7.74 0.12
C LEU A 507 13.91 6.38 -0.17
N SER A 508 13.83 5.42 0.74
CA SER A 508 14.30 4.05 0.49
C SER A 508 13.60 3.37 -0.69
N ASP A 509 12.31 3.67 -0.92
CA ASP A 509 11.59 3.18 -2.11
C ASP A 509 12.22 3.75 -3.39
N LEU A 510 12.48 5.07 -3.46
CA LEU A 510 13.17 5.67 -4.61
C LEU A 510 14.57 5.07 -4.84
N TYR A 511 15.33 4.81 -3.78
CA TYR A 511 16.65 4.20 -3.91
C TYR A 511 16.59 2.80 -4.51
N LEU A 512 15.62 2.00 -4.08
CA LEU A 512 15.41 0.66 -4.61
C LEU A 512 14.84 0.69 -6.04
N MET A 513 13.99 1.67 -6.37
CA MET A 513 13.54 1.92 -7.74
C MET A 513 14.71 2.28 -8.66
N TYR A 514 15.64 3.13 -8.19
CA TYR A 514 16.83 3.50 -8.95
C TYR A 514 17.71 2.28 -9.26
N ALA A 515 18.00 1.48 -8.23
CA ALA A 515 18.81 0.27 -8.39
C ALA A 515 18.19 -0.70 -9.42
N GLU A 516 16.86 -0.85 -9.39
CA GLU A 516 16.11 -1.68 -10.34
C GLU A 516 16.21 -1.10 -11.77
N ALA A 517 15.84 0.18 -11.96
CA ALA A 517 15.86 0.81 -13.27
C ALA A 517 17.26 0.85 -13.88
N TYR A 518 18.28 1.12 -13.08
CA TYR A 518 19.68 1.11 -13.52
C TYR A 518 20.10 -0.29 -13.99
N ASN A 519 19.80 -1.33 -13.19
CA ASN A 519 20.13 -2.71 -13.58
C ASN A 519 19.37 -3.15 -14.84
N GLU A 520 18.11 -2.74 -14.99
CA GLU A 520 17.32 -3.10 -16.17
C GLU A 520 17.77 -2.38 -17.46
N TYR A 521 18.30 -1.18 -17.35
CA TYR A 521 18.80 -0.45 -18.51
C TYR A 521 20.28 -0.75 -18.80
N HIS A 522 21.15 -0.65 -17.82
CA HIS A 522 22.61 -0.77 -17.98
C HIS A 522 23.19 -2.15 -17.63
N GLY A 523 22.47 -2.96 -16.86
CA GLY A 523 23.06 -4.13 -16.18
C GLY A 523 23.73 -3.77 -14.84
N PRO A 524 24.46 -4.72 -14.23
CA PRO A 524 25.12 -4.50 -12.95
C PRO A 524 26.14 -3.37 -12.99
N GLY A 525 26.15 -2.52 -11.95
CA GLY A 525 27.08 -1.41 -11.87
C GLY A 525 27.04 -0.67 -10.55
N GLN A 526 28.11 0.10 -10.30
CA GLN A 526 28.33 0.81 -9.04
C GLN A 526 27.16 1.75 -8.64
N PRO A 527 26.50 2.49 -9.56
CA PRO A 527 25.36 3.33 -9.17
C PRO A 527 24.19 2.52 -8.58
N ALA A 528 23.88 1.33 -9.13
CA ALA A 528 22.85 0.48 -8.54
C ALA A 528 23.27 -0.04 -7.17
N TYR A 529 24.56 -0.44 -7.01
CA TYR A 529 25.08 -0.92 -5.73
C TYR A 529 25.03 0.17 -4.66
N GLU A 530 25.38 1.40 -5.01
CA GLU A 530 25.42 2.51 -4.06
C GLU A 530 24.06 2.72 -3.38
N TYR A 531 22.99 2.89 -4.15
CA TYR A 531 21.67 3.13 -3.58
C TYR A 531 21.12 1.91 -2.82
N LEU A 532 21.36 0.72 -3.34
CA LEU A 532 21.00 -0.52 -2.64
C LEU A 532 21.72 -0.65 -1.30
N ASN A 533 23.03 -0.34 -1.25
CA ASN A 533 23.84 -0.38 -0.05
C ASN A 533 23.47 0.69 0.98
N ARG A 534 23.04 1.88 0.54
CA ARG A 534 22.50 2.90 1.46
C ARG A 534 21.31 2.37 2.27
N VAL A 535 20.35 1.69 1.60
CA VAL A 535 19.21 1.07 2.28
C VAL A 535 19.67 -0.05 3.23
N ARG A 536 20.57 -0.92 2.78
CA ARG A 536 21.11 -2.03 3.56
C ARG A 536 21.86 -1.55 4.82
N ALA A 537 22.64 -0.49 4.70
CA ALA A 537 23.43 0.07 5.80
C ALA A 537 22.55 0.52 6.98
N THR A 538 21.36 1.07 6.74
CA THR A 538 20.44 1.47 7.84
C THR A 538 19.91 0.26 8.62
N GLY A 539 19.94 -0.93 8.04
CA GLY A 539 19.66 -2.22 8.68
C GLY A 539 20.90 -2.96 9.17
N GLY A 540 22.10 -2.35 9.13
CA GLY A 540 23.35 -2.95 9.60
C GLY A 540 23.93 -4.04 8.70
N LEU A 541 23.51 -4.09 7.42
CA LEU A 541 23.99 -5.09 6.48
C LEU A 541 25.19 -4.59 5.68
N GLN A 542 26.11 -5.51 5.39
CA GLN A 542 27.27 -5.25 4.57
C GLN A 542 26.89 -4.94 3.10
N PRO A 543 27.75 -4.19 2.37
CA PRO A 543 27.57 -3.97 0.95
C PRO A 543 27.43 -5.26 0.15
N ILE A 544 26.56 -5.26 -0.88
CA ILE A 544 26.26 -6.47 -1.65
C ILE A 544 27.48 -7.02 -2.37
N GLU A 545 28.35 -6.16 -2.90
CA GLU A 545 29.55 -6.57 -3.59
C GLU A 545 30.55 -7.28 -2.65
N ALA A 546 30.62 -6.86 -1.40
CA ALA A 546 31.45 -7.52 -0.41
C ALA A 546 30.93 -8.91 -0.04
N VAL A 547 29.63 -9.00 0.20
CA VAL A 547 29.00 -10.25 0.64
C VAL A 547 28.88 -11.25 -0.50
N TRP A 548 28.39 -10.84 -1.67
CA TRP A 548 28.18 -11.74 -2.80
C TRP A 548 29.45 -12.12 -3.56
N SER A 549 30.60 -11.52 -3.21
CA SER A 549 31.92 -11.97 -3.64
C SER A 549 32.59 -12.94 -2.64
N ASN A 550 32.03 -13.09 -1.44
CA ASN A 550 32.65 -13.89 -0.39
C ASN A 550 32.26 -15.37 -0.52
N ASN A 551 33.23 -16.18 -0.99
CA ASN A 551 33.08 -17.63 -1.15
C ASN A 551 32.79 -18.39 0.15
N ASP A 552 33.13 -17.85 1.31
CA ASP A 552 32.90 -18.51 2.60
C ASP A 552 31.46 -18.28 3.10
N ILE A 553 30.79 -17.25 2.58
CA ILE A 553 29.40 -16.89 2.96
C ILE A 553 28.40 -17.43 1.96
N VAL A 554 28.54 -17.13 0.65
CA VAL A 554 27.49 -17.41 -0.33
C VAL A 554 27.75 -18.70 -1.12
N LYS A 555 26.64 -19.40 -1.46
CA LYS A 555 26.71 -20.59 -2.33
C LYS A 555 26.93 -20.21 -3.79
N THR A 556 26.44 -19.04 -4.21
CA THR A 556 26.53 -18.52 -5.59
C THR A 556 27.36 -17.24 -5.65
N PRO A 557 28.69 -17.33 -5.50
CA PRO A 557 29.57 -16.16 -5.57
C PRO A 557 29.47 -15.46 -6.91
N GLY A 558 29.46 -14.12 -6.91
CA GLY A 558 29.36 -13.33 -8.13
C GLY A 558 27.95 -13.19 -8.68
N LYS A 559 26.90 -13.65 -7.99
CA LYS A 559 25.50 -13.49 -8.42
C LYS A 559 25.16 -12.03 -8.77
N HIS A 560 25.68 -11.06 -8.02
CA HIS A 560 25.49 -9.63 -8.25
C HIS A 560 26.13 -9.09 -9.55
N LEU A 561 26.98 -9.86 -10.21
CA LEU A 561 27.70 -9.46 -11.44
C LEU A 561 26.90 -9.75 -12.72
N THR A 562 25.76 -10.38 -12.63
CA THR A 562 24.86 -10.63 -13.76
C THR A 562 23.58 -9.82 -13.60
N LYS A 563 22.98 -9.42 -14.73
CA LYS A 563 21.72 -8.64 -14.73
C LYS A 563 20.60 -9.36 -13.97
N GLU A 564 20.42 -10.64 -14.26
CA GLU A 564 19.41 -11.49 -13.62
C GLU A 564 19.68 -11.69 -12.15
N GLY A 565 20.95 -11.92 -11.81
CA GLY A 565 21.36 -12.14 -10.41
C GLY A 565 21.20 -10.88 -9.57
N LEU A 566 21.56 -9.71 -10.11
CA LEU A 566 21.36 -8.44 -9.41
C LEU A 566 19.85 -8.10 -9.32
N ARG A 567 19.04 -8.39 -10.35
CA ARG A 567 17.59 -8.25 -10.31
C ARG A 567 17.00 -9.04 -9.14
N ASP A 568 17.36 -10.31 -8.99
CA ASP A 568 16.89 -11.14 -7.87
C ASP A 568 17.26 -10.55 -6.50
N ILE A 569 18.48 -10.00 -6.38
CA ILE A 569 18.96 -9.36 -5.15
C ILE A 569 18.14 -8.09 -4.87
N ILE A 570 17.93 -7.23 -5.86
CA ILE A 570 17.17 -5.99 -5.73
C ILE A 570 15.69 -6.29 -5.40
N HIS A 571 15.06 -7.23 -6.11
CA HIS A 571 13.67 -7.61 -5.84
C HIS A 571 13.51 -8.12 -4.41
N ARG A 572 14.42 -8.97 -3.93
CA ARG A 572 14.37 -9.47 -2.55
C ARG A 572 14.59 -8.36 -1.53
N GLU A 573 15.57 -7.48 -1.74
CA GLU A 573 15.82 -6.34 -0.86
C GLU A 573 14.59 -5.44 -0.77
N ARG A 574 13.95 -5.16 -1.92
CA ARG A 574 12.73 -4.39 -2.00
C ARG A 574 11.56 -5.06 -1.27
N MET A 575 11.38 -6.38 -1.46
CA MET A 575 10.35 -7.14 -0.76
C MET A 575 10.56 -7.18 0.77
N ILE A 576 11.80 -7.12 1.26
CA ILE A 576 12.11 -7.05 2.69
C ILE A 576 11.88 -5.62 3.21
N GLU A 577 12.51 -4.63 2.59
CA GLU A 577 12.49 -3.24 3.08
C GLU A 577 11.08 -2.66 3.12
N LEU A 578 10.30 -2.89 2.06
CA LEU A 578 8.94 -2.38 1.91
C LEU A 578 7.86 -3.39 2.36
N SER A 579 8.26 -4.48 3.05
CA SER A 579 7.30 -5.47 3.55
C SER A 579 6.23 -4.81 4.41
N PHE A 580 5.01 -5.30 4.28
CA PHE A 580 3.83 -4.86 5.05
C PHE A 580 3.35 -3.41 4.79
N GLU A 581 3.89 -2.72 3.77
CA GLU A 581 3.52 -1.35 3.40
C GLU A 581 2.59 -1.29 2.17
N GLY A 582 2.15 -2.43 1.64
CA GLY A 582 1.22 -2.51 0.49
C GLY A 582 1.89 -2.43 -0.89
N HIS A 583 3.22 -2.45 -0.97
CA HIS A 583 3.96 -2.42 -2.24
C HIS A 583 4.03 -3.79 -2.92
N ARG A 584 4.18 -4.87 -2.14
CA ARG A 584 4.52 -6.21 -2.63
C ARG A 584 3.56 -6.76 -3.66
N TYR A 585 2.24 -6.58 -3.49
CA TYR A 585 1.25 -7.03 -4.47
C TYR A 585 1.52 -6.44 -5.85
N PHE A 586 1.67 -5.12 -5.92
CA PHE A 586 1.90 -4.41 -7.17
C PHE A 586 3.29 -4.71 -7.77
N ASP A 587 4.32 -4.88 -6.94
CA ASP A 587 5.67 -5.26 -7.39
C ASP A 587 5.68 -6.65 -8.04
N ILE A 588 5.08 -7.64 -7.39
CA ILE A 588 4.96 -9.00 -7.91
C ILE A 588 4.19 -9.03 -9.24
N LEU A 589 3.12 -8.23 -9.38
CA LEU A 589 2.37 -8.13 -10.62
C LEU A 589 3.19 -7.47 -11.73
N ARG A 590 3.80 -6.30 -11.47
CA ARG A 590 4.56 -5.58 -12.50
C ARG A 590 5.79 -6.36 -12.98
N TRP A 591 6.40 -7.19 -12.12
CA TRP A 591 7.49 -8.11 -12.47
C TRP A 591 7.03 -9.36 -13.23
N LYS A 592 5.73 -9.66 -13.31
CA LYS A 592 5.15 -10.90 -13.82
C LYS A 592 5.59 -12.14 -13.03
N GLU A 593 5.73 -12.02 -11.72
CA GLU A 593 6.18 -13.10 -10.84
C GLU A 593 5.07 -13.71 -9.97
N ALA A 594 3.79 -13.42 -10.27
CA ALA A 594 2.66 -13.87 -9.44
C ALA A 594 2.56 -15.40 -9.29
N ASP A 595 2.85 -16.16 -10.34
CA ASP A 595 2.86 -17.62 -10.25
C ASP A 595 3.88 -18.16 -9.24
N ARG A 596 5.03 -17.51 -9.12
CA ARG A 596 6.08 -17.86 -8.15
C ARG A 596 5.64 -17.64 -6.71
N TYR A 597 4.90 -16.56 -6.45
CA TYR A 597 4.55 -16.15 -5.09
C TYR A 597 3.12 -16.52 -4.69
N PHE A 598 2.14 -16.40 -5.58
CA PHE A 598 0.72 -16.52 -5.22
C PHE A 598 0.13 -17.94 -5.41
N LEU A 599 0.83 -18.86 -6.06
CA LEU A 599 0.39 -20.26 -6.17
C LEU A 599 0.74 -21.12 -4.95
N SER A 600 1.74 -20.73 -4.16
CA SER A 600 2.10 -21.50 -2.97
C SER A 600 1.03 -21.36 -1.88
N PRO A 601 0.68 -22.46 -1.19
CA PRO A 601 -0.33 -22.41 -0.14
C PRO A 601 0.11 -21.58 1.06
N VAL A 602 -0.85 -21.09 1.83
CA VAL A 602 -0.61 -20.49 3.14
C VAL A 602 -0.08 -21.54 4.09
N ARG A 603 1.03 -21.27 4.73
CA ARG A 603 1.64 -22.13 5.73
C ARG A 603 1.83 -21.38 7.06
N GLY A 604 1.87 -22.12 8.15
CA GLY A 604 2.11 -21.62 9.49
C GLY A 604 2.39 -22.74 10.45
N PHE A 605 2.71 -22.39 11.69
CA PHE A 605 2.94 -23.36 12.76
C PHE A 605 1.61 -23.86 13.35
N ASN A 606 1.68 -24.99 14.04
CA ASN A 606 0.52 -25.56 14.75
C ASN A 606 0.20 -24.74 16.01
N THR A 607 -0.64 -23.75 15.88
CA THR A 607 -1.05 -22.84 16.98
C THR A 607 -1.88 -23.52 18.07
N THR A 608 -2.24 -24.80 17.90
CA THR A 608 -2.88 -25.62 18.94
C THR A 608 -1.89 -26.43 19.76
N GLY A 609 -0.60 -26.45 19.38
CA GLY A 609 0.46 -27.11 20.10
C GLY A 609 0.69 -26.49 21.49
N VAL A 610 0.98 -27.34 22.48
CA VAL A 610 1.16 -26.93 23.89
C VAL A 610 2.61 -26.98 24.35
N ASP A 611 3.49 -27.44 23.50
CA ASP A 611 4.94 -27.52 23.70
C ASP A 611 5.67 -27.17 22.38
N PRO A 612 6.99 -26.92 22.40
CA PRO A 612 7.74 -26.60 21.18
C PRO A 612 7.65 -27.66 20.12
N GLU A 613 7.65 -28.94 20.50
CA GLU A 613 7.63 -30.08 19.60
C GLU A 613 6.30 -30.19 18.83
N GLN A 614 5.21 -29.78 19.44
CA GLN A 614 3.89 -29.73 18.80
C GLN A 614 3.67 -28.41 18.03
N PHE A 615 4.13 -27.30 18.57
CA PHE A 615 3.94 -25.99 17.97
C PHE A 615 4.71 -25.83 16.67
N TYR A 616 6.00 -26.20 16.65
CA TYR A 616 6.86 -26.00 15.47
C TYR A 616 6.63 -27.02 14.33
N VAL A 617 5.47 -27.63 14.30
CA VAL A 617 5.02 -28.45 13.15
C VAL A 617 4.48 -27.48 12.08
N LEU A 618 5.16 -27.43 10.93
CA LEU A 618 4.71 -26.62 9.80
C LEU A 618 3.50 -27.24 9.11
N MET A 619 2.42 -26.50 9.07
CA MET A 619 1.14 -26.94 8.52
C MET A 619 0.78 -26.15 7.26
N THR A 620 0.08 -26.80 6.33
CA THR A 620 -0.65 -26.11 5.26
C THR A 620 -2.02 -25.72 5.80
N LEU A 621 -2.25 -24.43 5.93
CA LEU A 621 -3.47 -23.88 6.53
C LEU A 621 -4.55 -23.66 5.47
N GLN A 622 -4.16 -23.24 4.25
CA GLN A 622 -5.10 -22.91 3.19
C GLN A 622 -4.44 -22.88 1.81
N PRO A 623 -5.14 -23.32 0.75
CA PRO A 623 -4.71 -23.09 -0.63
C PRO A 623 -4.91 -21.61 -1.02
N ARG A 624 -4.00 -21.07 -1.84
CA ARG A 624 -4.20 -19.86 -2.63
C ARG A 624 -4.68 -20.23 -4.02
N ARG A 625 -5.38 -19.29 -4.66
CA ARG A 625 -5.84 -19.44 -6.04
C ARG A 625 -5.42 -18.21 -6.84
N TRP A 626 -4.67 -18.45 -7.87
CA TRP A 626 -4.22 -17.46 -8.84
C TRP A 626 -4.36 -18.05 -10.24
N GLN A 627 -4.83 -17.27 -11.20
CA GLN A 627 -4.98 -17.70 -12.58
C GLN A 627 -4.32 -16.67 -13.52
N THR A 628 -3.22 -17.06 -14.13
CA THR A 628 -2.50 -16.30 -15.14
C THR A 628 -3.13 -16.51 -16.52
N PRO A 629 -3.34 -15.45 -17.31
CA PRO A 629 -3.07 -14.03 -17.04
C PRO A 629 -4.23 -13.28 -16.37
N ARG A 630 -5.36 -13.91 -16.11
CA ARG A 630 -6.62 -13.29 -15.65
C ARG A 630 -6.41 -12.34 -14.46
N ASP A 631 -5.75 -12.84 -13.41
CA ASP A 631 -5.69 -12.14 -12.11
C ASP A 631 -4.62 -11.05 -12.05
N TYR A 632 -3.86 -10.84 -13.14
CA TYR A 632 -2.94 -9.69 -13.28
C TYR A 632 -3.66 -8.35 -13.42
N LEU A 633 -4.92 -8.36 -13.88
CA LEU A 633 -5.76 -7.19 -14.01
C LEU A 633 -7.10 -7.46 -13.33
N MET A 634 -7.65 -6.47 -12.65
CA MET A 634 -8.95 -6.56 -12.02
C MET A 634 -10.08 -6.57 -13.07
N PRO A 635 -11.22 -7.24 -12.79
CA PRO A 635 -12.36 -7.19 -13.69
C PRO A 635 -13.01 -5.82 -13.74
N LEU A 636 -13.43 -5.38 -14.92
CA LEU A 636 -14.38 -4.29 -15.05
C LEU A 636 -15.75 -4.79 -14.56
N PRO A 637 -16.52 -3.93 -13.84
CA PRO A 637 -17.87 -4.32 -13.41
C PRO A 637 -18.76 -4.64 -14.62
N LEU A 638 -19.41 -5.78 -14.60
CA LEU A 638 -20.31 -6.22 -15.67
C LEU A 638 -21.43 -5.20 -15.94
N HIS A 639 -21.88 -4.52 -14.87
CA HIS A 639 -22.86 -3.45 -14.97
C HIS A 639 -22.40 -2.29 -15.89
N ASP A 640 -21.13 -1.88 -15.78
CA ASP A 640 -20.57 -0.79 -16.57
C ASP A 640 -20.37 -1.21 -18.03
N ILE A 641 -19.94 -2.46 -18.27
CA ILE A 641 -19.84 -3.02 -19.63
C ILE A 641 -21.22 -3.06 -20.31
N ASN A 642 -22.27 -3.47 -19.59
CA ASN A 642 -23.63 -3.52 -20.12
C ASN A 642 -24.18 -2.12 -20.48
N ARG A 643 -23.76 -1.08 -19.75
CA ARG A 643 -24.14 0.32 -20.01
C ARG A 643 -23.32 0.97 -21.13
N ASN A 644 -22.04 0.63 -21.17
CA ASN A 644 -21.12 1.15 -22.17
C ASN A 644 -20.51 0.00 -22.98
N PRO A 645 -21.11 -0.38 -24.11
CA PRO A 645 -20.63 -1.48 -24.94
C PRO A 645 -19.27 -1.21 -25.58
N ASN A 646 -18.68 0.02 -25.48
CA ASN A 646 -17.33 0.32 -25.93
C ASN A 646 -16.25 -0.17 -24.94
N LEU A 647 -16.63 -0.55 -23.72
CA LEU A 647 -15.72 -1.15 -22.77
C LEU A 647 -15.49 -2.63 -23.11
N VAL A 648 -14.24 -2.98 -23.36
CA VAL A 648 -13.80 -4.37 -23.55
C VAL A 648 -13.33 -4.91 -22.20
N GLN A 649 -13.79 -6.09 -21.78
CA GLN A 649 -13.42 -6.72 -20.52
C GLN A 649 -11.95 -7.14 -20.52
N ASN A 650 -11.31 -7.15 -19.34
CA ASN A 650 -9.98 -7.69 -19.16
C ASN A 650 -9.95 -9.20 -19.44
N PRO A 651 -8.83 -9.73 -20.01
CA PRO A 651 -8.74 -11.13 -20.41
C PRO A 651 -9.03 -12.11 -19.26
N GLY A 652 -9.91 -13.07 -19.52
CA GLY A 652 -10.26 -14.13 -18.58
C GLY A 652 -11.42 -13.82 -17.61
N TRP A 653 -11.99 -12.61 -17.67
CA TRP A 653 -13.12 -12.18 -16.85
C TRP A 653 -14.48 -12.21 -17.57
#